data_e430ad36e9462998761cefe8948721ca
#
_entry.id   e430ad36e9462998761cefe8948721ca
#
_cell.length_a   1.000
_cell.length_b   1.000
_cell.length_c   1.000
_cell.angle_alpha   90.00
_cell.angle_beta   90.00
_cell.angle_gamma   90.00
#
_symmetry.space_group_name_H-M   'P 1'
#
loop_
_entity.id
_entity.type
_entity.pdbx_description
1 polymer ?
#
loop_
_entity_poly.entity_id
_entity_poly.type
_entity_poly.pdbx_seq_one_letter_code
_entity_poly.pdbx_strand_id
1 'polypeptide(L)'
;VKYRGVLRRSAAAGLALATASSIITVATGQAALATTPDEPARAEVRGTERSDVVPGRYIVVLKDQRATYTSVRTIAAKLIRDNGGNVRQVFGTALPGFSASMSKQQADKVAANPAVAYVEPVRRVSASATQSNPPSWGLDRLDQASAKLNKSFKYPNTGSNVTAYIVDTGIHTKHQDFGGRASIGFDYFAEPIDPGTEPDPTTPVPASEEDCDGHGTHVAGTVGGAKYGVAKQIKLVGVRVLDCDGFGTTDSVIAGINFVTEDAMKNAPRRAVANVSLGGSVSAAIDAAVRKSVDSGVTYAIAAGNESQNACNVSPARVPDAITVGATDRIDMRAWFSNYGKCLDVFAPGVSIVSARHDNNTGSVGMSGTSMAAPHVAGAAALLLQSNPTWKPKQVRDRIVTTGIAGAVYDPKGSMDRLLTVGSVTQARNSYGLKASSNGKFVTAASTKKALVNNGSSLGTAQRYDVVNAGSGLVALRSKSTGRYVVAPSKGTKPLIASHKTIVTAGKFTIVHHTDGTVSLKAKANGKYVTAAKSGKSSLKASKTSVGSTEKFTFDAPAPVVTIKAKASNRYVVAGSKPLIATSKSVTKSTKYQMVNRGDGLFYLKALANNRYVIAASKGTKPLIANSKSTGSYQTFYFLDYNADGSIYLGGWDEQAVTAGKAGNKQLISSKNIDWSREDLGLGNGEKFFFAVA
;
A
#
# COMPACT_ATOMS: atom_id res chain seq x y z
N VAL A 1 7.76 -4.52 31.35
CA VAL A 1 6.55 -5.00 32.04
C VAL A 1 6.29 -6.42 31.57
N LYS A 2 6.37 -7.36 32.51
CA LYS A 2 6.22 -8.81 32.30
C LYS A 2 4.77 -9.14 31.92
N TYR A 3 4.57 -9.89 30.85
CA TYR A 3 3.33 -10.64 30.65
C TYR A 3 3.61 -12.14 30.72
N ARG A 4 3.10 -12.78 31.78
CA ARG A 4 2.85 -14.22 31.89
C ARG A 4 1.33 -14.42 31.84
N GLY A 5 0.88 -15.42 31.10
CA GLY A 5 -0.53 -15.88 31.15
C GLY A 5 -0.85 -16.88 30.05
N VAL A 6 -0.70 -18.09 30.37
CA VAL A 6 -1.62 -19.24 30.52
C VAL A 6 -2.13 -19.88 29.23
N LEU A 7 -1.55 -21.06 28.97
CA LEU A 7 -2.06 -22.11 28.06
C LEU A 7 -3.15 -22.93 28.77
N ARG A 8 -4.31 -23.12 28.17
CA ARG A 8 -5.22 -24.24 28.49
C ARG A 8 -5.44 -25.08 27.24
N ARG A 9 -5.19 -26.38 27.41
CA ARG A 9 -5.50 -27.48 26.49
C ARG A 9 -6.96 -27.89 26.63
N SER A 10 -7.60 -28.28 25.54
CA SER A 10 -8.73 -29.21 25.56
C SER A 10 -8.67 -30.10 24.33
N ALA A 11 -8.61 -31.39 24.58
CA ALA A 11 -8.74 -32.46 23.60
C ALA A 11 -10.20 -32.95 23.64
N ALA A 12 -10.76 -33.35 22.49
CA ALA A 12 -11.86 -34.31 22.45
C ALA A 12 -11.85 -35.08 21.13
N ALA A 13 -12.07 -36.36 21.28
CA ALA A 13 -11.95 -37.42 20.30
C ALA A 13 -13.25 -37.67 19.49
N GLY A 14 -13.11 -38.20 18.35
CA GLY A 14 -13.65 -39.34 17.62
C GLY A 14 -15.17 -39.55 17.42
N LEU A 15 -15.63 -39.82 16.25
CA LEU A 15 -16.20 -41.10 15.87
C LEU A 15 -16.56 -41.13 14.37
N ALA A 16 -16.21 -42.21 13.70
CA ALA A 16 -16.57 -42.49 12.32
C ALA A 16 -17.90 -43.25 12.24
N LEU A 17 -18.69 -43.02 11.20
CA LEU A 17 -19.63 -44.04 10.68
C LEU A 17 -19.76 -43.90 9.17
N ALA A 18 -19.55 -45.01 8.50
CA ALA A 18 -19.74 -45.24 7.07
C ALA A 18 -21.15 -45.74 6.80
N THR A 19 -21.77 -45.32 5.68
CA THR A 19 -22.76 -46.15 4.97
C THR A 19 -22.75 -45.83 3.48
N ALA A 20 -22.78 -46.91 2.72
CA ALA A 20 -22.82 -46.96 1.27
C ALA A 20 -24.25 -46.88 0.73
N SER A 21 -24.40 -46.57 -0.55
CA SER A 21 -25.28 -47.14 -1.59
C SER A 21 -25.76 -46.07 -2.60
N SER A 22 -25.57 -46.31 -3.76
CA SER A 22 -26.15 -46.90 -4.95
C SER A 22 -26.29 -45.93 -6.13
N ILE A 23 -25.87 -46.41 -7.26
CA ILE A 23 -25.87 -45.82 -8.59
C ILE A 23 -27.26 -45.91 -9.22
N ILE A 24 -27.75 -44.80 -9.83
CA ILE A 24 -28.74 -44.90 -10.91
C ILE A 24 -28.29 -43.97 -12.04
N THR A 25 -28.05 -44.56 -13.18
CA THR A 25 -27.76 -43.92 -14.47
C THR A 25 -29.08 -43.62 -15.17
N VAL A 26 -29.30 -42.37 -15.57
CA VAL A 26 -30.32 -42.04 -16.56
C VAL A 26 -29.66 -41.15 -17.62
N ALA A 27 -29.63 -41.70 -18.83
CA ALA A 27 -29.27 -40.99 -20.05
C ALA A 27 -30.48 -40.20 -20.56
N THR A 28 -30.32 -38.90 -20.84
CA THR A 28 -31.27 -38.16 -21.65
C THR A 28 -30.53 -37.20 -22.59
N GLY A 29 -31.04 -37.14 -23.80
CA GLY A 29 -30.51 -36.60 -25.02
C GLY A 29 -30.12 -35.13 -25.04
N GLN A 30 -29.15 -34.85 -25.88
CA GLN A 30 -28.76 -33.51 -26.28
C GLN A 30 -29.75 -32.98 -27.33
N ALA A 31 -30.45 -31.88 -26.94
CA ALA A 31 -31.04 -30.99 -27.94
C ALA A 31 -30.03 -29.89 -28.25
N ALA A 32 -29.62 -29.77 -29.48
CA ALA A 32 -28.78 -28.72 -29.98
C ALA A 32 -29.58 -27.39 -29.94
N LEU A 33 -29.17 -26.45 -29.12
CA LEU A 33 -29.65 -25.07 -29.17
C LEU A 33 -28.85 -24.34 -30.25
N ALA A 34 -29.58 -23.89 -31.27
CA ALA A 34 -29.08 -23.02 -32.34
C ALA A 34 -28.43 -21.77 -31.70
N THR A 35 -27.19 -21.50 -32.06
CA THR A 35 -26.49 -20.27 -31.77
C THR A 35 -27.04 -19.17 -32.67
N THR A 36 -27.72 -18.17 -32.09
CA THR A 36 -27.98 -16.90 -32.78
C THR A 36 -26.62 -16.26 -33.10
N PRO A 37 -26.48 -15.61 -34.27
CA PRO A 37 -25.25 -14.92 -34.65
C PRO A 37 -24.90 -13.85 -33.60
N ASP A 38 -23.67 -13.81 -33.15
CA ASP A 38 -23.13 -12.78 -32.29
C ASP A 38 -23.34 -11.43 -32.96
N GLU A 39 -24.18 -10.58 -32.37
CA GLU A 39 -24.30 -9.18 -32.74
C GLU A 39 -22.90 -8.55 -32.64
N PRO A 40 -22.39 -7.86 -33.68
CA PRO A 40 -21.04 -7.32 -33.66
C PRO A 40 -20.89 -6.41 -32.43
N ALA A 41 -19.95 -6.71 -31.57
CA ALA A 41 -19.70 -6.00 -30.33
C ALA A 41 -19.63 -4.49 -30.60
N ARG A 42 -20.62 -3.73 -30.11
CA ARG A 42 -20.64 -2.26 -30.19
C ARG A 42 -19.37 -1.73 -29.54
N ALA A 43 -18.67 -0.83 -30.21
CA ALA A 43 -17.52 -0.17 -29.65
C ALA A 43 -17.95 0.64 -28.42
N GLU A 44 -17.28 0.39 -27.28
CA GLU A 44 -17.56 1.09 -26.03
C GLU A 44 -16.62 2.29 -25.85
N VAL A 45 -17.09 3.35 -25.19
CA VAL A 45 -16.21 4.42 -24.70
C VAL A 45 -15.38 3.86 -23.54
N ARG A 46 -14.06 3.75 -23.73
CA ARG A 46 -13.13 3.08 -22.81
C ARG A 46 -12.56 4.07 -21.80
N GLY A 47 -12.56 3.70 -20.52
CA GLY A 47 -11.72 4.36 -19.52
C GLY A 47 -12.12 5.79 -19.10
N THR A 48 -13.42 6.09 -19.02
CA THR A 48 -13.95 7.40 -18.59
C THR A 48 -13.74 7.74 -17.11
N GLU A 49 -13.31 6.78 -16.30
CA GLU A 49 -13.32 6.88 -14.83
C GLU A 49 -11.96 7.22 -14.20
N ARG A 50 -11.01 7.71 -14.99
CA ARG A 50 -9.70 8.10 -14.50
C ARG A 50 -9.62 9.61 -14.30
N SER A 51 -8.92 10.03 -13.27
CA SER A 51 -8.75 11.44 -12.88
C SER A 51 -7.87 12.27 -13.84
N ASP A 52 -7.14 11.61 -14.74
CA ASP A 52 -6.31 12.23 -15.78
C ASP A 52 -7.10 12.60 -17.04
N VAL A 53 -8.40 12.34 -17.07
CA VAL A 53 -9.30 12.66 -18.20
C VAL A 53 -9.47 14.18 -18.34
N VAL A 54 -9.40 14.67 -19.59
CA VAL A 54 -9.80 16.03 -19.95
C VAL A 54 -11.31 16.03 -20.23
N PRO A 55 -12.13 16.67 -19.39
CA PRO A 55 -13.57 16.64 -19.55
C PRO A 55 -14.02 17.11 -20.91
N GLY A 56 -15.00 16.42 -21.51
CA GLY A 56 -15.59 16.78 -22.78
C GLY A 56 -14.68 16.61 -24.01
N ARG A 57 -13.55 15.90 -23.87
CA ARG A 57 -12.63 15.65 -25.00
C ARG A 57 -12.41 14.15 -25.18
N TYR A 58 -12.48 13.69 -26.44
CA TYR A 58 -12.37 12.28 -26.79
C TYR A 58 -11.47 12.08 -28.01
N ILE A 59 -10.83 10.91 -28.06
CA ILE A 59 -10.14 10.37 -29.23
C ILE A 59 -11.03 9.27 -29.82
N VAL A 60 -11.33 9.37 -31.10
CA VAL A 60 -12.09 8.38 -31.89
C VAL A 60 -11.10 7.67 -32.79
N VAL A 61 -11.01 6.35 -32.68
CA VAL A 61 -10.13 5.51 -33.50
C VAL A 61 -10.97 4.72 -34.48
N LEU A 62 -10.62 4.75 -35.77
CA LEU A 62 -11.33 4.06 -36.83
C LEU A 62 -10.89 2.60 -36.96
N LYS A 63 -11.79 1.73 -37.46
CA LYS A 63 -11.50 0.32 -37.74
C LYS A 63 -10.54 0.16 -38.91
N ASP A 64 -10.67 0.98 -39.93
CA ASP A 64 -9.78 0.95 -41.10
C ASP A 64 -8.43 1.57 -40.77
N GLN A 65 -7.45 0.70 -40.49
CA GLN A 65 -6.08 1.10 -40.14
C GLN A 65 -5.25 1.60 -41.36
N ARG A 66 -5.83 1.56 -42.58
CA ARG A 66 -5.21 2.09 -43.81
C ARG A 66 -5.82 3.42 -44.23
N ALA A 67 -6.77 3.94 -43.47
CA ALA A 67 -7.42 5.20 -43.78
C ALA A 67 -6.39 6.35 -43.82
N THR A 68 -6.41 7.09 -44.93
CA THR A 68 -5.55 8.26 -45.13
C THR A 68 -6.06 9.46 -44.34
N TYR A 69 -5.23 10.48 -44.14
CA TYR A 69 -5.62 11.73 -43.48
C TYR A 69 -6.90 12.32 -44.09
N THR A 70 -7.01 12.32 -45.45
CA THR A 70 -8.19 12.86 -46.18
C THR A 70 -9.44 12.03 -45.88
N SER A 71 -9.35 10.70 -45.93
CA SER A 71 -10.50 9.83 -45.64
C SER A 71 -10.94 9.93 -44.16
N VAL A 72 -9.96 9.99 -43.22
CA VAL A 72 -10.27 10.22 -41.79
C VAL A 72 -10.97 11.56 -41.59
N ARG A 73 -10.50 12.63 -42.24
CA ARG A 73 -11.12 13.96 -42.17
C ARG A 73 -12.58 13.95 -42.62
N THR A 74 -12.88 13.26 -43.75
CA THR A 74 -14.23 13.12 -44.25
C THR A 74 -15.13 12.34 -43.28
N ILE A 75 -14.64 11.23 -42.74
CA ILE A 75 -15.36 10.41 -41.75
C ILE A 75 -15.59 11.21 -40.47
N ALA A 76 -14.60 11.92 -39.99
CA ALA A 76 -14.71 12.76 -38.78
C ALA A 76 -15.75 13.84 -38.92
N ALA A 77 -15.74 14.57 -40.06
CA ALA A 77 -16.71 15.60 -40.35
C ALA A 77 -18.16 15.04 -40.41
N LYS A 78 -18.34 13.87 -41.01
CA LYS A 78 -19.64 13.20 -41.04
C LYS A 78 -20.10 12.76 -39.65
N LEU A 79 -19.23 12.05 -38.88
CA LEU A 79 -19.57 11.54 -37.55
C LEU A 79 -19.96 12.67 -36.59
N ILE A 80 -19.23 13.78 -36.62
CA ILE A 80 -19.50 14.92 -35.75
C ILE A 80 -20.72 15.71 -36.18
N ARG A 81 -20.97 15.89 -37.48
CA ARG A 81 -22.20 16.50 -37.96
C ARG A 81 -23.44 15.70 -37.55
N ASP A 82 -23.37 14.35 -37.62
CA ASP A 82 -24.51 13.48 -37.35
C ASP A 82 -24.78 13.30 -35.84
N ASN A 83 -23.75 13.49 -34.98
CA ASN A 83 -23.85 13.22 -33.54
C ASN A 83 -23.59 14.44 -32.63
N GLY A 84 -23.16 15.56 -33.22
CA GLY A 84 -22.81 16.81 -32.53
C GLY A 84 -21.37 16.78 -31.96
N GLY A 85 -20.90 17.96 -31.60
CA GLY A 85 -19.55 18.20 -31.15
C GLY A 85 -18.68 18.97 -32.14
N ASN A 86 -17.37 19.05 -31.92
CA ASN A 86 -16.42 19.73 -32.80
C ASN A 86 -15.15 18.91 -32.97
N VAL A 87 -14.71 18.65 -34.20
CA VAL A 87 -13.41 18.04 -34.50
C VAL A 87 -12.32 19.01 -34.08
N ARG A 88 -11.31 18.50 -33.33
CA ARG A 88 -10.15 19.29 -32.91
C ARG A 88 -8.89 18.97 -33.70
N GLN A 89 -8.64 17.70 -33.93
CA GLN A 89 -7.43 17.23 -34.62
C GLN A 89 -7.74 15.93 -35.37
N VAL A 90 -7.23 15.80 -36.60
CA VAL A 90 -7.29 14.56 -37.36
C VAL A 90 -5.92 13.89 -37.37
N PHE A 91 -5.89 12.58 -37.21
CA PHE A 91 -4.70 11.74 -37.25
C PHE A 91 -4.79 10.79 -38.45
N GLY A 92 -3.74 10.65 -39.21
CA GLY A 92 -3.80 9.83 -40.44
C GLY A 92 -2.79 8.69 -40.49
N THR A 93 -1.53 8.96 -40.08
CA THR A 93 -0.40 8.04 -40.34
C THR A 93 -0.19 7.04 -39.22
N ALA A 94 -0.04 7.54 -37.99
CA ALA A 94 0.28 6.68 -36.85
C ALA A 94 -0.94 6.03 -36.20
N LEU A 95 -2.11 6.70 -36.28
CA LEU A 95 -3.37 6.26 -35.72
C LEU A 95 -4.53 6.84 -36.58
N PRO A 96 -5.13 6.07 -37.47
CA PRO A 96 -6.31 6.56 -38.20
C PRO A 96 -7.46 6.88 -37.26
N GLY A 97 -7.74 8.19 -37.09
CA GLY A 97 -8.70 8.65 -36.09
C GLY A 97 -8.69 10.18 -35.96
N PHE A 98 -9.41 10.68 -34.97
CA PHE A 98 -9.48 12.11 -34.69
C PHE A 98 -9.77 12.38 -33.23
N SER A 99 -9.42 13.57 -32.75
CA SER A 99 -9.91 14.07 -31.46
C SER A 99 -11.06 15.06 -31.67
N ALA A 100 -12.01 15.03 -30.74
CA ALA A 100 -13.18 15.92 -30.79
C ALA A 100 -13.57 16.40 -29.38
N SER A 101 -14.19 17.59 -29.34
CA SER A 101 -14.94 18.07 -28.18
C SER A 101 -16.39 17.64 -28.33
N MET A 102 -16.91 16.86 -27.34
CA MET A 102 -18.29 16.38 -27.36
C MET A 102 -18.69 15.94 -25.93
N SER A 103 -20.00 15.86 -25.69
CA SER A 103 -20.51 15.29 -24.43
C SER A 103 -20.31 13.77 -24.40
N LYS A 104 -20.43 13.17 -23.19
CA LYS A 104 -20.38 11.71 -23.05
C LYS A 104 -21.46 11.01 -23.91
N GLN A 105 -22.66 11.53 -23.93
CA GLN A 105 -23.75 10.98 -24.74
C GLN A 105 -23.45 11.01 -26.25
N GLN A 106 -22.81 12.09 -26.72
CA GLN A 106 -22.35 12.19 -28.10
C GLN A 106 -21.22 11.19 -28.40
N ALA A 107 -20.28 11.03 -27.46
CA ALA A 107 -19.20 10.05 -27.59
C ALA A 107 -19.72 8.60 -27.62
N ASP A 108 -20.75 8.28 -26.85
CA ASP A 108 -21.41 6.97 -26.88
C ASP A 108 -22.09 6.70 -28.22
N LYS A 109 -22.74 7.72 -28.80
CA LYS A 109 -23.33 7.62 -30.15
C LYS A 109 -22.27 7.43 -31.24
N VAL A 110 -21.17 8.19 -31.17
CA VAL A 110 -20.04 8.05 -32.10
C VAL A 110 -19.39 6.66 -31.97
N ALA A 111 -19.25 6.13 -30.75
CA ALA A 111 -18.72 4.79 -30.52
C ALA A 111 -19.60 3.69 -31.12
N ALA A 112 -20.91 3.89 -31.21
CA ALA A 112 -21.85 2.93 -31.82
C ALA A 112 -21.73 2.85 -33.35
N ASN A 113 -21.00 3.76 -34.00
CA ASN A 113 -20.87 3.77 -35.47
C ASN A 113 -19.99 2.60 -35.96
N PRO A 114 -20.41 1.86 -37.01
CA PRO A 114 -19.67 0.70 -37.51
C PRO A 114 -18.23 0.99 -37.97
N ALA A 115 -17.93 2.22 -38.40
CA ALA A 115 -16.58 2.63 -38.81
C ALA A 115 -15.62 2.85 -37.62
N VAL A 116 -16.13 2.95 -36.39
CA VAL A 116 -15.35 3.24 -35.19
C VAL A 116 -14.88 1.95 -34.53
N ALA A 117 -13.58 1.86 -34.26
CA ALA A 117 -12.98 0.75 -33.49
C ALA A 117 -13.22 0.92 -31.99
N TYR A 118 -12.96 2.12 -31.47
CA TYR A 118 -13.25 2.50 -30.08
C TYR A 118 -13.18 4.03 -29.91
N VAL A 119 -13.73 4.50 -28.81
CA VAL A 119 -13.62 5.88 -28.36
C VAL A 119 -12.99 5.87 -26.97
N GLU A 120 -12.06 6.77 -26.71
CA GLU A 120 -11.50 6.96 -25.37
C GLU A 120 -11.40 8.45 -25.03
N PRO A 121 -11.51 8.83 -23.75
CA PRO A 121 -11.33 10.22 -23.35
C PRO A 121 -9.88 10.66 -23.56
N VAL A 122 -9.68 11.91 -23.97
CA VAL A 122 -8.36 12.55 -23.98
C VAL A 122 -7.84 12.64 -22.55
N ARG A 123 -6.57 12.32 -22.36
CA ARG A 123 -5.91 12.35 -21.06
C ARG A 123 -4.80 13.38 -21.04
N ARG A 124 -4.56 13.92 -19.85
CA ARG A 124 -3.39 14.76 -19.62
C ARG A 124 -2.14 13.87 -19.61
N VAL A 125 -1.13 14.26 -20.34
CA VAL A 125 0.22 13.70 -20.29
C VAL A 125 1.15 14.77 -19.78
N SER A 126 2.04 14.43 -18.86
CA SER A 126 3.05 15.33 -18.30
C SER A 126 4.42 14.69 -18.40
N ALA A 127 5.45 15.50 -18.57
CA ALA A 127 6.81 15.05 -18.35
C ALA A 127 6.97 14.68 -16.87
N SER A 128 7.49 13.50 -16.58
CA SER A 128 7.85 13.07 -15.23
C SER A 128 9.34 13.29 -15.03
N ALA A 129 9.70 13.87 -13.87
CA ALA A 129 11.10 13.93 -13.47
C ALA A 129 11.52 12.63 -12.78
N THR A 130 12.81 12.34 -12.81
CA THR A 130 13.40 11.16 -12.20
C THR A 130 14.57 11.55 -11.32
N GLN A 131 14.60 11.08 -10.08
CA GLN A 131 15.76 11.13 -9.21
C GLN A 131 16.44 9.77 -9.24
N SER A 132 17.69 9.72 -9.74
CA SER A 132 18.52 8.53 -9.70
C SER A 132 19.12 8.34 -8.32
N ASN A 133 19.20 7.10 -7.84
CA ASN A 133 19.76 6.72 -6.54
C ASN A 133 19.22 7.58 -5.38
N PRO A 134 17.89 7.63 -5.15
CA PRO A 134 17.35 8.38 -4.03
C PRO A 134 17.98 7.89 -2.72
N PRO A 135 18.34 8.80 -1.79
CA PRO A 135 19.06 8.43 -0.57
C PRO A 135 18.16 7.65 0.40
N SER A 136 16.87 7.89 0.36
CA SER A 136 15.87 7.13 1.11
C SER A 136 15.27 6.03 0.24
N TRP A 137 15.26 4.81 0.73
CA TRP A 137 14.58 3.69 0.05
C TRP A 137 13.07 3.93 -0.04
N GLY A 138 12.52 4.75 0.87
CA GLY A 138 11.10 5.10 0.87
C GLY A 138 10.70 5.77 -0.44
N LEU A 139 11.51 6.71 -0.95
CA LEU A 139 11.27 7.35 -2.25
C LEU A 139 11.29 6.33 -3.40
N ASP A 140 12.33 5.48 -3.46
CA ASP A 140 12.45 4.41 -4.47
C ASP A 140 11.23 3.47 -4.48
N ARG A 141 10.63 3.25 -3.30
CA ARG A 141 9.45 2.37 -3.18
C ARG A 141 8.17 2.99 -3.71
N LEU A 142 8.04 4.30 -3.74
CA LEU A 142 6.75 4.97 -4.02
C LEU A 142 6.30 4.90 -5.48
N ASP A 143 7.21 4.79 -6.44
CA ASP A 143 6.88 4.84 -7.88
C ASP A 143 6.83 3.48 -8.56
N GLN A 144 6.85 2.39 -7.79
CA GLN A 144 6.90 1.04 -8.32
C GLN A 144 5.94 0.07 -7.61
N ALA A 145 5.52 -0.95 -8.34
CA ALA A 145 4.57 -1.93 -7.83
C ALA A 145 5.22 -3.06 -7.02
N SER A 146 6.54 -3.24 -7.14
CA SER A 146 7.30 -4.31 -6.50
C SER A 146 8.13 -3.76 -5.35
N ALA A 147 8.25 -4.53 -4.26
CA ALA A 147 9.21 -4.24 -3.18
C ALA A 147 10.69 -4.37 -3.62
N LYS A 148 10.96 -4.88 -4.81
CA LYS A 148 12.31 -4.92 -5.36
C LYS A 148 12.70 -3.54 -5.87
N LEU A 149 13.49 -2.81 -5.09
CA LEU A 149 13.95 -1.46 -5.37
C LEU A 149 14.78 -1.39 -6.66
N ASN A 150 14.63 -0.31 -7.43
CA ASN A 150 15.26 -0.10 -8.72
C ASN A 150 16.25 1.07 -8.76
N LYS A 151 16.48 1.72 -7.59
CA LYS A 151 17.35 2.90 -7.40
C LYS A 151 16.91 4.11 -8.21
N SER A 152 15.60 4.29 -8.34
CA SER A 152 15.00 5.39 -9.09
C SER A 152 13.73 5.84 -8.41
N PHE A 153 13.46 7.13 -8.42
CA PHE A 153 12.18 7.71 -8.00
C PHE A 153 11.65 8.63 -9.09
N LYS A 154 10.53 8.23 -9.69
CA LYS A 154 9.82 9.03 -10.71
C LYS A 154 8.64 9.74 -10.07
N TYR A 155 8.56 11.04 -10.26
CA TYR A 155 7.48 11.84 -9.71
C TYR A 155 6.82 12.72 -10.80
N PRO A 156 5.48 12.89 -10.75
CA PRO A 156 4.74 13.57 -11.82
C PRO A 156 4.93 15.09 -11.84
N ASN A 157 5.25 15.66 -10.69
CA ASN A 157 5.50 17.09 -10.46
C ASN A 157 6.23 17.26 -9.13
N THR A 158 6.48 18.49 -8.70
CA THR A 158 7.34 18.82 -7.57
C THR A 158 6.60 19.35 -6.33
N GLY A 159 5.27 19.46 -6.36
CA GLY A 159 4.49 20.05 -5.26
C GLY A 159 4.55 21.58 -5.22
N SER A 160 5.11 22.26 -6.24
CA SER A 160 5.17 23.71 -6.29
C SER A 160 3.76 24.33 -6.20
N ASN A 161 3.65 25.52 -5.60
CA ASN A 161 2.37 26.21 -5.29
C ASN A 161 1.45 25.43 -4.31
N VAL A 162 1.99 24.51 -3.54
CA VAL A 162 1.34 23.88 -2.39
C VAL A 162 2.12 24.24 -1.13
N THR A 163 1.41 24.47 -0.03
CA THR A 163 2.01 24.68 1.29
C THR A 163 1.81 23.42 2.14
N ALA A 164 2.88 22.92 2.74
CA ALA A 164 2.83 21.87 3.75
C ALA A 164 3.12 22.46 5.13
N TYR A 165 2.20 22.25 6.04
CA TYR A 165 2.35 22.56 7.45
C TYR A 165 2.88 21.33 8.18
N ILE A 166 3.97 21.51 8.92
CA ILE A 166 4.63 20.46 9.70
C ILE A 166 4.30 20.72 11.17
N VAL A 167 3.28 20.02 11.66
CA VAL A 167 2.81 20.14 13.05
C VAL A 167 3.62 19.17 13.90
N ASP A 168 4.70 19.66 14.52
CA ASP A 168 5.78 18.84 15.07
C ASP A 168 6.68 19.62 16.05
N THR A 169 7.98 19.26 16.21
CA THR A 169 9.00 19.91 17.06
C THR A 169 9.59 21.19 16.45
N GLY A 170 9.20 21.56 15.24
CA GLY A 170 9.76 22.68 14.48
C GLY A 170 10.43 22.25 13.18
N ILE A 171 11.19 23.13 12.55
CA ILE A 171 12.00 22.85 11.35
C ILE A 171 13.31 23.66 11.44
N HIS A 172 14.44 22.99 11.26
CA HIS A 172 15.72 23.67 11.03
C HIS A 172 15.73 24.28 9.60
N THR A 173 15.22 25.51 9.48
CA THR A 173 14.90 26.15 8.20
C THR A 173 16.11 26.38 7.30
N LYS A 174 17.32 26.51 7.87
CA LYS A 174 18.59 26.73 7.16
C LYS A 174 19.17 25.46 6.53
N HIS A 175 18.56 24.29 6.74
CA HIS A 175 19.05 23.06 6.12
C HIS A 175 19.01 23.16 4.59
N GLN A 176 20.12 22.86 3.92
CA GLN A 176 20.30 23.05 2.47
C GLN A 176 19.29 22.29 1.61
N ASP A 177 18.76 21.17 2.12
CA ASP A 177 17.73 20.39 1.42
C ASP A 177 16.40 21.16 1.24
N PHE A 178 16.17 22.16 2.05
CA PHE A 178 14.99 23.03 1.92
C PHE A 178 15.17 24.17 0.92
N GLY A 179 16.42 24.60 0.66
CA GLY A 179 16.72 25.63 -0.36
C GLY A 179 15.93 26.92 -0.17
N GLY A 180 15.73 27.38 1.09
CA GLY A 180 14.99 28.58 1.44
C GLY A 180 13.45 28.46 1.34
N ARG A 181 12.90 27.24 1.18
CA ARG A 181 11.46 27.00 1.09
C ARG A 181 10.79 26.71 2.44
N ALA A 182 11.57 26.54 3.50
CA ALA A 182 11.09 26.34 4.87
C ALA A 182 11.05 27.66 5.62
N SER A 183 10.03 27.83 6.45
CA SER A 183 9.86 28.94 7.39
C SER A 183 9.16 28.45 8.66
N ILE A 184 9.36 29.14 9.78
CA ILE A 184 8.53 28.94 10.97
C ILE A 184 7.28 29.80 10.80
N GLY A 185 6.11 29.22 11.03
CA GLY A 185 4.82 29.90 11.00
C GLY A 185 4.20 30.07 12.38
N PHE A 186 4.44 29.10 13.27
CA PHE A 186 3.90 29.10 14.63
C PHE A 186 4.84 28.34 15.57
N ASP A 187 5.04 28.90 16.76
CA ASP A 187 5.73 28.25 17.87
C ASP A 187 4.92 28.43 19.16
N TYR A 188 4.41 27.32 19.71
CA TYR A 188 3.65 27.32 20.97
C TYR A 188 4.54 27.65 22.18
N PHE A 189 5.83 27.39 22.10
CA PHE A 189 6.79 27.57 23.18
C PHE A 189 7.57 28.89 23.08
N ALA A 190 7.27 29.73 22.07
CA ALA A 190 7.74 31.10 22.06
C ALA A 190 7.26 31.81 23.31
N GLU A 191 8.09 32.73 23.87
CA GLU A 191 7.78 33.49 25.09
C GLU A 191 6.33 33.99 25.07
N PRO A 192 5.60 33.91 26.22
CA PRO A 192 4.24 34.36 26.30
C PRO A 192 4.16 35.80 25.87
N ILE A 193 3.27 36.10 24.93
CA ILE A 193 2.95 37.48 24.57
C ILE A 193 2.33 38.13 25.82
N ASP A 194 3.00 39.12 26.39
CA ASP A 194 2.37 39.98 27.38
C ASP A 194 1.05 40.50 26.79
N PRO A 195 -0.11 40.28 27.46
CA PRO A 195 -1.41 40.68 26.92
C PRO A 195 -1.52 42.18 26.53
N GLY A 196 -0.54 42.98 26.91
CA GLY A 196 -0.44 44.41 26.57
C GLY A 196 0.47 44.74 25.38
N THR A 197 1.18 43.76 24.81
CA THR A 197 2.08 43.98 23.67
C THR A 197 1.60 43.20 22.45
N GLU A 198 1.37 43.86 21.33
CA GLU A 198 1.19 43.18 20.04
C GLU A 198 2.46 42.40 19.72
N PRO A 199 2.35 41.11 19.28
CA PRO A 199 3.53 40.34 18.87
C PRO A 199 4.20 41.06 17.70
N ASP A 200 5.49 41.39 17.87
CA ASP A 200 6.28 41.90 16.77
C ASP A 200 6.53 40.81 15.73
N PRO A 201 5.84 40.84 14.57
CA PRO A 201 6.00 39.81 13.53
C PRO A 201 7.39 39.84 12.88
N THR A 202 8.24 40.79 13.27
CA THR A 202 9.59 40.98 12.75
C THR A 202 10.68 40.42 13.66
N THR A 203 10.34 40.01 14.90
CA THR A 203 11.30 39.38 15.82
C THR A 203 11.54 37.91 15.38
N PRO A 204 12.69 37.60 14.79
CA PRO A 204 12.98 36.20 14.41
C PRO A 204 13.09 35.33 15.66
N VAL A 205 12.40 34.22 15.71
CA VAL A 205 12.70 33.15 16.69
C VAL A 205 14.18 32.82 16.54
N PRO A 206 14.98 32.77 17.63
CA PRO A 206 16.39 32.42 17.54
C PRO A 206 16.60 31.09 16.78
N ALA A 207 17.55 31.07 15.85
CA ALA A 207 17.79 29.92 14.98
C ALA A 207 18.13 28.61 15.73
N SER A 208 18.56 28.72 16.99
CA SER A 208 18.83 27.59 17.90
C SER A 208 17.57 26.93 18.47
N GLU A 209 16.40 27.56 18.31
CA GLU A 209 15.11 27.10 18.85
C GLU A 209 14.11 26.67 17.77
N GLU A 210 14.46 26.78 16.48
CA GLU A 210 13.57 26.40 15.36
C GLU A 210 13.17 24.91 15.39
N ASP A 211 14.10 24.02 15.80
CA ASP A 211 13.88 22.59 16.03
C ASP A 211 15.04 22.02 16.88
N CYS A 212 14.82 21.88 18.16
CA CYS A 212 15.84 21.40 19.09
C CYS A 212 15.84 19.86 19.30
N ASP A 213 14.79 19.16 18.87
CA ASP A 213 14.70 17.69 18.90
C ASP A 213 15.19 17.05 17.58
N GLY A 214 14.73 17.56 16.45
CA GLY A 214 15.07 17.10 15.10
C GLY A 214 14.03 16.25 14.42
N HIS A 215 12.98 15.83 15.12
CA HIS A 215 11.90 15.02 14.54
C HIS A 215 11.15 15.80 13.46
N GLY A 216 10.78 17.05 13.70
CA GLY A 216 10.08 17.89 12.73
C GLY A 216 10.93 18.21 11.49
N THR A 217 12.23 18.46 11.63
CA THR A 217 13.16 18.62 10.50
C THR A 217 13.24 17.37 9.63
N HIS A 218 13.31 16.21 10.24
CA HIS A 218 13.32 14.92 9.53
C HIS A 218 12.02 14.70 8.74
N VAL A 219 10.90 14.98 9.38
CA VAL A 219 9.56 14.90 8.78
C VAL A 219 9.42 15.91 7.63
N ALA A 220 9.82 17.18 7.83
CA ALA A 220 9.83 18.21 6.78
C ALA A 220 10.67 17.80 5.57
N GLY A 221 11.85 17.21 5.81
CA GLY A 221 12.72 16.66 4.77
C GLY A 221 12.04 15.59 3.93
N THR A 222 11.30 14.70 4.58
CA THR A 222 10.56 13.61 3.89
C THR A 222 9.36 14.15 3.11
N VAL A 223 8.66 15.20 3.57
CA VAL A 223 7.59 15.85 2.80
C VAL A 223 8.19 16.54 1.58
N GLY A 224 9.18 17.44 1.80
CA GLY A 224 9.50 18.47 0.84
C GLY A 224 10.98 18.79 0.60
N GLY A 225 11.91 18.02 1.13
CA GLY A 225 13.33 18.18 0.84
C GLY A 225 13.64 17.96 -0.64
N ALA A 226 14.56 18.72 -1.20
CA ALA A 226 14.98 18.57 -2.60
C ALA A 226 15.59 17.18 -2.87
N LYS A 227 16.32 16.65 -1.89
CA LYS A 227 16.99 15.35 -1.95
C LYS A 227 16.15 14.23 -1.32
N TYR A 228 15.58 14.49 -0.14
CA TYR A 228 14.87 13.47 0.65
C TYR A 228 13.36 13.49 0.46
N GLY A 229 12.79 14.57 -0.10
CA GLY A 229 11.35 14.81 -0.14
C GLY A 229 10.62 14.18 -1.31
N VAL A 230 9.34 13.87 -1.08
CA VAL A 230 8.41 13.44 -2.12
C VAL A 230 8.01 14.62 -3.01
N ALA A 231 7.68 15.78 -2.42
CA ALA A 231 7.23 17.02 -3.09
C ALA A 231 8.35 18.06 -3.09
N LYS A 232 9.32 17.92 -3.98
CA LYS A 232 10.65 18.54 -3.95
C LYS A 232 10.69 20.07 -4.01
N GLN A 233 9.60 20.75 -4.37
CA GLN A 233 9.52 22.23 -4.44
C GLN A 233 8.32 22.80 -3.66
N ILE A 234 7.80 22.03 -2.71
CA ILE A 234 6.73 22.50 -1.83
C ILE A 234 7.24 23.59 -0.87
N LYS A 235 6.37 24.53 -0.49
CA LYS A 235 6.61 25.44 0.63
C LYS A 235 6.39 24.68 1.93
N LEU A 236 7.32 24.79 2.88
CA LEU A 236 7.26 24.14 4.19
C LEU A 236 7.04 25.21 5.26
N VAL A 237 6.08 25.01 6.13
CA VAL A 237 5.78 25.89 7.26
C VAL A 237 5.83 25.07 8.54
N GLY A 238 6.80 25.34 9.41
CA GLY A 238 6.92 24.74 10.72
C GLY A 238 5.83 25.27 11.64
N VAL A 239 5.17 24.35 12.33
CA VAL A 239 4.14 24.62 13.35
C VAL A 239 4.58 23.84 14.59
N ARG A 240 5.39 24.50 15.43
CA ARG A 240 5.98 23.88 16.60
C ARG A 240 4.94 23.76 17.72
N VAL A 241 4.60 22.52 18.06
CA VAL A 241 3.64 22.13 19.10
C VAL A 241 4.20 21.10 20.08
N LEU A 242 5.43 20.63 19.80
CA LEU A 242 6.20 19.73 20.64
C LEU A 242 7.49 20.44 21.10
N ASP A 243 7.91 20.18 22.34
CA ASP A 243 9.12 20.73 22.94
C ASP A 243 10.40 20.02 22.45
N CYS A 244 11.55 20.32 23.11
CA CYS A 244 12.85 19.75 22.76
C CYS A 244 13.02 18.27 23.14
N ASP A 245 12.10 17.73 23.91
CA ASP A 245 12.05 16.30 24.29
C ASP A 245 11.00 15.54 23.45
N GLY A 246 10.38 16.22 22.46
CA GLY A 246 9.36 15.66 21.59
C GLY A 246 7.98 15.52 22.24
N PHE A 247 7.73 16.22 23.35
CA PHE A 247 6.44 16.20 24.04
C PHE A 247 5.63 17.46 23.81
N GLY A 248 4.31 17.32 23.82
CA GLY A 248 3.36 18.43 23.74
C GLY A 248 2.08 18.12 24.51
N THR A 249 1.22 19.12 24.58
CA THR A 249 -0.05 19.04 25.28
C THR A 249 -1.22 19.14 24.31
N THR A 250 -2.42 18.79 24.77
CA THR A 250 -3.61 18.87 23.90
C THR A 250 -3.89 20.28 23.42
N ASP A 251 -3.63 21.29 24.23
CA ASP A 251 -3.80 22.71 23.89
C ASP A 251 -2.72 23.20 22.91
N SER A 252 -1.44 22.77 23.06
CA SER A 252 -0.41 23.12 22.08
C SER A 252 -0.76 22.57 20.69
N VAL A 253 -1.23 21.32 20.62
CA VAL A 253 -1.64 20.69 19.35
C VAL A 253 -2.86 21.41 18.76
N ILE A 254 -3.87 21.77 19.59
CA ILE A 254 -5.05 22.50 19.12
C ILE A 254 -4.68 23.91 18.64
N ALA A 255 -3.79 24.59 19.33
CA ALA A 255 -3.30 25.92 18.93
C ALA A 255 -2.60 25.85 17.56
N GLY A 256 -1.71 24.86 17.35
CA GLY A 256 -1.08 24.64 16.05
C GLY A 256 -2.07 24.30 14.94
N ILE A 257 -3.07 23.45 15.18
CA ILE A 257 -4.14 23.16 14.21
C ILE A 257 -4.96 24.41 13.89
N ASN A 258 -5.22 25.26 14.88
CA ASN A 258 -5.92 26.52 14.68
C ASN A 258 -5.11 27.44 13.76
N PHE A 259 -3.82 27.64 14.05
CA PHE A 259 -2.91 28.38 13.17
C PHE A 259 -2.93 27.84 11.74
N VAL A 260 -2.77 26.53 11.54
CA VAL A 260 -2.83 25.89 10.21
C VAL A 260 -4.12 26.25 9.49
N THR A 261 -5.24 26.22 10.21
CA THR A 261 -6.56 26.53 9.65
C THR A 261 -6.65 27.98 9.20
N GLU A 262 -6.26 28.91 10.05
CA GLU A 262 -6.32 30.35 9.78
C GLU A 262 -5.37 30.77 8.67
N ASP A 263 -4.09 30.34 8.72
CA ASP A 263 -3.10 30.69 7.69
C ASP A 263 -3.48 30.09 6.34
N ALA A 264 -3.87 28.82 6.33
CA ALA A 264 -4.43 28.23 5.15
C ALA A 264 -5.70 28.95 4.71
N MET A 265 -6.55 29.63 5.47
CA MET A 265 -7.69 30.48 5.12
C MET A 265 -7.32 31.86 4.61
N LYS A 266 -6.26 32.47 5.00
CA LYS A 266 -5.79 33.76 4.50
C LYS A 266 -5.26 33.71 3.06
N ASN A 267 -4.73 32.58 2.64
CA ASN A 267 -4.00 32.40 1.39
C ASN A 267 -4.80 31.67 0.28
N ALA A 268 -6.04 32.04 -0.02
CA ALA A 268 -6.87 31.41 -1.07
C ALA A 268 -6.42 31.78 -2.51
N PRO A 269 -6.61 30.91 -3.53
CA PRO A 269 -7.17 29.55 -3.47
C PRO A 269 -6.13 28.53 -2.97
N ARG A 270 -6.56 27.74 -2.02
CA ARG A 270 -5.66 26.96 -1.20
C ARG A 270 -5.32 25.60 -1.73
N ARG A 271 -4.05 25.35 -1.62
CA ARG A 271 -3.47 24.04 -1.80
C ARG A 271 -2.63 23.79 -0.56
N ALA A 272 -3.29 23.28 0.49
CA ALA A 272 -2.68 23.08 1.79
C ALA A 272 -2.71 21.59 2.18
N VAL A 273 -1.59 21.10 2.68
CA VAL A 273 -1.47 19.81 3.36
C VAL A 273 -0.92 20.03 4.76
N ALA A 274 -1.37 19.29 5.74
CA ALA A 274 -0.78 19.23 7.07
C ALA A 274 -0.24 17.84 7.34
N ASN A 275 1.01 17.74 7.77
CA ASN A 275 1.59 16.55 8.31
C ASN A 275 1.55 16.60 9.83
N VAL A 276 0.95 15.60 10.45
CA VAL A 276 0.81 15.48 11.90
C VAL A 276 1.44 14.15 12.31
N SER A 277 2.75 14.21 12.63
CA SER A 277 3.54 13.03 13.00
C SER A 277 3.58 12.84 14.53
N LEU A 278 2.45 13.05 15.18
CA LEU A 278 2.24 12.90 16.62
C LEU A 278 0.92 12.19 16.93
N GLY A 279 0.76 11.76 18.15
CA GLY A 279 -0.48 11.15 18.64
C GLY A 279 -0.44 10.92 20.14
N GLY A 280 -1.61 10.73 20.72
CA GLY A 280 -1.75 10.49 22.16
C GLY A 280 -3.05 9.79 22.49
N SER A 281 -3.41 9.82 23.76
CA SER A 281 -4.69 9.32 24.25
C SER A 281 -5.86 9.98 23.53
N VAL A 282 -7.02 9.31 23.50
CA VAL A 282 -8.23 9.82 22.85
C VAL A 282 -8.60 11.21 23.39
N SER A 283 -8.66 12.19 22.48
CA SER A 283 -9.06 13.58 22.76
C SER A 283 -10.12 14.02 21.77
N ALA A 284 -11.33 14.21 22.25
CA ALA A 284 -12.44 14.71 21.43
C ALA A 284 -12.17 16.15 20.91
N ALA A 285 -11.41 16.94 21.66
CA ALA A 285 -11.07 18.32 21.30
C ALA A 285 -10.09 18.36 20.11
N ILE A 286 -9.00 17.55 20.16
CA ILE A 286 -8.06 17.41 19.03
C ILE A 286 -8.80 16.88 17.79
N ASP A 287 -9.63 15.83 17.96
CA ASP A 287 -10.40 15.24 16.87
C ASP A 287 -11.34 16.28 16.22
N ALA A 288 -11.98 17.14 17.01
CA ALA A 288 -12.85 18.19 16.52
C ALA A 288 -12.08 19.31 15.78
N ALA A 289 -10.91 19.71 16.32
CA ALA A 289 -10.05 20.71 15.68
C ALA A 289 -9.56 20.22 14.30
N VAL A 290 -9.10 18.97 14.20
CA VAL A 290 -8.69 18.37 12.90
C VAL A 290 -9.86 18.33 11.92
N ARG A 291 -11.06 17.86 12.34
CA ARG A 291 -12.24 17.86 11.44
C ARG A 291 -12.55 19.26 10.92
N LYS A 292 -12.57 20.25 11.80
CA LYS A 292 -12.84 21.64 11.42
C LYS A 292 -11.84 22.16 10.40
N SER A 293 -10.56 21.83 10.56
CA SER A 293 -9.50 22.21 9.64
C SER A 293 -9.61 21.48 8.29
N VAL A 294 -9.98 20.18 8.29
CA VAL A 294 -10.28 19.42 7.06
C VAL A 294 -11.47 20.03 6.32
N ASP A 295 -12.52 20.42 7.03
CA ASP A 295 -13.70 21.07 6.44
C ASP A 295 -13.36 22.42 5.80
N SER A 296 -12.35 23.14 6.34
CA SER A 296 -11.84 24.38 5.75
C SER A 296 -11.00 24.17 4.48
N GLY A 297 -10.65 22.92 4.15
CA GLY A 297 -9.95 22.55 2.92
C GLY A 297 -8.51 22.06 3.07
N VAL A 298 -7.98 21.92 4.29
CA VAL A 298 -6.63 21.39 4.55
C VAL A 298 -6.65 19.87 4.52
N THR A 299 -5.75 19.26 3.74
CA THR A 299 -5.60 17.79 3.69
C THR A 299 -4.62 17.34 4.76
N TYR A 300 -5.07 16.51 5.69
CA TYR A 300 -4.25 15.98 6.78
C TYR A 300 -3.71 14.58 6.49
N ALA A 301 -2.39 14.39 6.68
CA ALA A 301 -1.74 13.08 6.80
C ALA A 301 -1.27 12.89 8.24
N ILE A 302 -1.76 11.86 8.90
CA ILE A 302 -1.61 11.66 10.35
C ILE A 302 -0.95 10.30 10.63
N ALA A 303 0.05 10.28 11.49
CA ALA A 303 0.68 9.05 11.94
C ALA A 303 -0.31 8.18 12.74
N ALA A 304 -0.35 6.89 12.47
CA ALA A 304 -1.25 5.96 13.15
C ALA A 304 -0.89 5.69 14.63
N GLY A 305 0.36 5.97 15.01
CA GLY A 305 0.96 5.63 16.32
C GLY A 305 1.83 4.38 16.26
N ASN A 306 2.66 4.16 17.30
CA ASN A 306 3.75 3.18 17.31
C ASN A 306 3.63 2.12 18.42
N GLU A 307 2.45 1.90 18.97
CA GLU A 307 2.20 1.04 20.14
C GLU A 307 1.70 -0.36 19.75
N SER A 308 1.72 -0.70 18.46
CA SER A 308 1.17 -1.97 17.92
C SER A 308 -0.26 -2.25 18.39
N GLN A 309 -1.10 -1.21 18.43
CA GLN A 309 -2.49 -1.28 18.86
C GLN A 309 -3.47 -0.82 17.75
N ASN A 310 -4.76 -0.82 18.07
CA ASN A 310 -5.77 -0.29 17.17
C ASN A 310 -5.68 1.23 17.07
N ALA A 311 -5.41 1.77 15.87
CA ALA A 311 -5.31 3.21 15.61
C ALA A 311 -6.58 4.00 16.00
N CYS A 312 -7.74 3.34 16.11
CA CYS A 312 -8.95 3.98 16.61
C CYS A 312 -8.90 4.39 18.09
N ASN A 313 -7.88 3.93 18.83
CA ASN A 313 -7.65 4.29 20.25
C ASN A 313 -6.69 5.48 20.42
N VAL A 314 -6.27 6.13 19.32
CA VAL A 314 -5.29 7.21 19.30
C VAL A 314 -5.89 8.45 18.63
N SER A 315 -5.75 9.63 19.23
CA SER A 315 -6.07 10.93 18.61
C SER A 315 -4.76 11.61 18.18
N PRO A 316 -4.77 12.27 16.98
CA PRO A 316 -5.87 12.41 16.02
C PRO A 316 -5.99 11.27 14.98
N ALA A 317 -5.23 10.17 15.08
CA ALA A 317 -5.22 9.07 14.12
C ALA A 317 -6.63 8.45 13.86
N ARG A 318 -7.55 8.59 14.81
CA ARG A 318 -8.92 8.08 14.72
C ARG A 318 -9.88 8.94 13.88
N VAL A 319 -9.46 10.14 13.44
CA VAL A 319 -10.33 11.06 12.69
C VAL A 319 -10.57 10.55 11.27
N PRO A 320 -11.80 10.21 10.88
CA PRO A 320 -12.08 9.54 9.61
C PRO A 320 -11.95 10.46 8.39
N ASP A 321 -11.93 11.78 8.60
CA ASP A 321 -11.83 12.79 7.53
C ASP A 321 -10.38 13.08 7.13
N ALA A 322 -9.42 12.71 7.95
CA ALA A 322 -7.99 12.75 7.69
C ALA A 322 -7.50 11.48 6.98
N ILE A 323 -6.21 11.42 6.62
CA ILE A 323 -5.55 10.24 6.07
C ILE A 323 -4.66 9.66 7.15
N THR A 324 -5.07 8.56 7.76
CA THR A 324 -4.29 7.88 8.80
C THR A 324 -3.32 6.87 8.18
N VAL A 325 -2.04 7.00 8.55
CA VAL A 325 -0.92 6.36 7.87
C VAL A 325 -0.19 5.37 8.78
N GLY A 326 -0.14 4.10 8.38
CA GLY A 326 0.68 3.07 9.00
C GLY A 326 2.06 2.95 8.35
N ALA A 327 3.01 2.35 9.06
CA ALA A 327 4.39 2.17 8.60
C ALA A 327 4.65 0.78 8.03
N THR A 328 5.41 0.72 6.92
CA THR A 328 6.02 -0.52 6.41
C THR A 328 7.53 -0.45 6.39
N ASP A 329 8.15 -1.62 6.40
CA ASP A 329 9.58 -1.79 6.13
C ASP A 329 9.86 -1.95 4.61
N ARG A 330 11.16 -2.15 4.29
CA ARG A 330 11.68 -2.27 2.91
C ARG A 330 11.15 -3.49 2.13
N ILE A 331 10.58 -4.47 2.79
CA ILE A 331 9.99 -5.66 2.17
C ILE A 331 8.45 -5.64 2.17
N ASP A 332 7.87 -4.46 2.37
CA ASP A 332 6.42 -4.21 2.47
C ASP A 332 5.74 -4.89 3.67
N MET A 333 6.47 -5.29 4.69
CA MET A 333 5.88 -5.79 5.92
C MET A 333 5.44 -4.62 6.78
N ARG A 334 4.25 -4.69 7.39
CA ARG A 334 3.85 -3.72 8.42
C ARG A 334 4.93 -3.71 9.51
N ALA A 335 5.44 -2.53 9.82
CA ALA A 335 6.39 -2.37 10.92
C ALA A 335 5.78 -2.92 12.22
N TRP A 336 6.57 -3.66 13.01
CA TRP A 336 6.07 -4.35 14.20
C TRP A 336 5.40 -3.40 15.21
N PHE A 337 5.92 -2.18 15.30
CA PHE A 337 5.38 -1.12 16.16
C PHE A 337 4.12 -0.45 15.59
N SER A 338 3.95 -0.42 14.26
CA SER A 338 2.87 0.34 13.62
C SER A 338 1.50 -0.05 14.14
N ASN A 339 0.72 0.94 14.55
CA ASN A 339 -0.69 0.76 14.82
C ASN A 339 -1.43 0.30 13.56
N TYR A 340 -2.61 -0.31 13.75
CA TYR A 340 -3.38 -1.00 12.72
C TYR A 340 -4.89 -0.85 12.94
N GLY A 341 -5.68 -1.51 12.11
CA GLY A 341 -7.14 -1.60 12.25
C GLY A 341 -7.90 -0.67 11.32
N LYS A 342 -9.21 -0.58 11.54
CA LYS A 342 -10.17 0.06 10.61
C LYS A 342 -9.99 1.57 10.43
N CYS A 343 -9.33 2.25 11.36
CA CYS A 343 -9.07 3.69 11.28
C CYS A 343 -7.83 4.03 10.44
N LEU A 344 -7.07 3.03 9.99
CA LEU A 344 -5.90 3.21 9.14
C LEU A 344 -6.31 3.15 7.66
N ASP A 345 -5.93 4.15 6.88
CA ASP A 345 -6.30 4.32 5.47
C ASP A 345 -5.29 3.76 4.49
N VAL A 346 -4.00 3.96 4.77
CA VAL A 346 -2.91 3.63 3.87
C VAL A 346 -1.64 3.35 4.66
N PHE A 347 -0.81 2.44 4.15
CA PHE A 347 0.56 2.26 4.63
C PHE A 347 1.54 3.02 3.74
N ALA A 348 2.65 3.45 4.33
CA ALA A 348 3.77 4.05 3.60
C ALA A 348 5.11 3.61 4.22
N PRO A 349 6.25 3.79 3.53
CA PRO A 349 7.57 3.53 4.08
C PRO A 349 7.79 4.30 5.38
N GLY A 350 8.10 3.58 6.48
CA GLY A 350 8.24 4.19 7.79
C GLY A 350 9.41 3.63 8.62
N VAL A 351 10.19 2.70 8.08
CA VAL A 351 11.29 2.06 8.79
C VAL A 351 12.63 2.46 8.18
N SER A 352 13.58 2.93 8.99
CA SER A 352 14.91 3.39 8.53
C SER A 352 14.81 4.38 7.36
N ILE A 353 13.98 5.38 7.51
CA ILE A 353 13.81 6.44 6.53
C ILE A 353 14.89 7.48 6.74
N VAL A 354 15.69 7.73 5.70
CA VAL A 354 16.75 8.74 5.72
C VAL A 354 16.18 10.08 5.29
N SER A 355 16.40 11.12 6.12
CA SER A 355 15.95 12.49 5.85
C SER A 355 16.88 13.51 6.48
N ALA A 356 16.55 14.80 6.37
CA ALA A 356 17.31 15.92 6.90
C ALA A 356 17.49 15.81 8.41
N ARG A 357 18.64 16.26 8.91
CA ARG A 357 19.04 16.30 10.31
C ARG A 357 19.06 17.74 10.79
N HIS A 358 18.66 17.99 12.03
CA HIS A 358 18.48 19.36 12.53
C HIS A 358 19.78 20.05 12.99
N ASP A 359 20.74 19.29 13.50
CA ASP A 359 21.94 19.83 14.18
C ASP A 359 23.02 20.36 13.22
N ASN A 360 22.79 20.30 11.92
CA ASN A 360 23.63 20.92 10.91
C ASN A 360 22.90 21.13 9.57
N ASN A 361 23.43 21.99 8.72
CA ASN A 361 22.77 22.41 7.48
C ASN A 361 22.79 21.38 6.33
N THR A 362 23.50 20.27 6.44
CA THR A 362 23.73 19.32 5.31
C THR A 362 23.54 17.86 5.70
N GLY A 363 23.45 17.57 6.97
CA GLY A 363 23.42 16.22 7.51
C GLY A 363 22.14 15.47 7.23
N SER A 364 22.19 14.16 7.42
CA SER A 364 21.02 13.31 7.36
C SER A 364 21.07 12.25 8.45
N VAL A 365 19.89 11.80 8.85
CA VAL A 365 19.72 10.75 9.86
C VAL A 365 18.63 9.79 9.41
N GLY A 366 18.69 8.56 9.86
CA GLY A 366 17.65 7.55 9.64
C GLY A 366 16.78 7.41 10.87
N MET A 367 15.47 7.51 10.70
CA MET A 367 14.47 7.33 11.77
C MET A 367 13.44 6.29 11.38
N SER A 368 12.74 5.71 12.37
CA SER A 368 11.67 4.73 12.18
C SER A 368 10.44 5.13 12.98
N GLY A 369 9.27 5.04 12.36
CA GLY A 369 7.99 5.39 12.98
C GLY A 369 6.88 5.54 11.95
N THR A 370 5.63 5.51 12.39
CA THR A 370 4.50 6.00 11.59
C THR A 370 4.64 7.50 11.31
N SER A 371 5.42 8.20 12.14
CA SER A 371 5.87 9.57 11.94
C SER A 371 6.70 9.77 10.66
N MET A 372 7.43 8.75 10.20
CA MET A 372 8.19 8.78 8.93
C MET A 372 7.34 8.30 7.76
N ALA A 373 6.26 7.57 8.02
CA ALA A 373 5.31 7.13 6.99
C ALA A 373 4.34 8.28 6.58
N ALA A 374 3.81 9.02 7.54
CA ALA A 374 2.88 10.13 7.31
C ALA A 374 3.41 11.19 6.33
N PRO A 375 4.67 11.67 6.42
CA PRO A 375 5.19 12.69 5.50
C PRO A 375 5.31 12.20 4.04
N HIS A 376 5.50 10.91 3.79
CA HIS A 376 5.40 10.38 2.43
C HIS A 376 3.99 10.60 1.84
N VAL A 377 2.96 10.43 2.66
CA VAL A 377 1.56 10.65 2.27
C VAL A 377 1.26 12.13 2.11
N ALA A 378 1.75 13.00 3.00
CA ALA A 378 1.62 14.46 2.88
C ALA A 378 2.25 14.97 1.57
N GLY A 379 3.46 14.50 1.26
CA GLY A 379 4.13 14.81 -0.01
C GLY A 379 3.33 14.32 -1.23
N ALA A 380 2.82 13.10 -1.19
CA ALA A 380 1.98 12.56 -2.27
C ALA A 380 0.66 13.35 -2.43
N ALA A 381 0.04 13.78 -1.33
CA ALA A 381 -1.12 14.65 -1.34
C ALA A 381 -0.82 16.00 -2.01
N ALA A 382 0.35 16.57 -1.73
CA ALA A 382 0.81 17.80 -2.36
C ALA A 382 0.98 17.67 -3.88
N LEU A 383 1.57 16.57 -4.36
CA LEU A 383 1.68 16.30 -5.80
C LEU A 383 0.29 16.20 -6.47
N LEU A 384 -0.69 15.61 -5.78
CA LEU A 384 -2.06 15.54 -6.27
C LEU A 384 -2.72 16.93 -6.31
N LEU A 385 -2.53 17.76 -5.29
CA LEU A 385 -3.08 19.11 -5.23
C LEU A 385 -2.44 20.04 -6.26
N GLN A 386 -1.15 19.90 -6.57
CA GLN A 386 -0.54 20.64 -7.69
C GLN A 386 -1.20 20.28 -9.02
N SER A 387 -1.47 19.01 -9.25
CA SER A 387 -2.12 18.55 -10.49
C SER A 387 -3.62 18.85 -10.53
N ASN A 388 -4.27 18.98 -9.37
CA ASN A 388 -5.72 19.12 -9.22
C ASN A 388 -6.03 20.19 -8.15
N PRO A 389 -5.83 21.48 -8.47
CA PRO A 389 -5.83 22.56 -7.48
C PRO A 389 -7.19 22.84 -6.81
N THR A 390 -8.27 22.30 -7.35
CA THR A 390 -9.64 22.45 -6.83
C THR A 390 -10.12 21.26 -6.00
N TRP A 391 -9.28 20.23 -5.87
CA TRP A 391 -9.68 19.06 -5.09
C TRP A 391 -9.82 19.39 -3.60
N LYS A 392 -10.88 18.84 -3.02
CA LYS A 392 -11.12 18.86 -1.57
C LYS A 392 -10.35 17.71 -0.87
N PRO A 393 -10.12 17.79 0.44
CA PRO A 393 -9.38 16.77 1.21
C PRO A 393 -9.91 15.36 0.97
N LYS A 394 -11.21 15.16 0.95
CA LYS A 394 -11.83 13.86 0.66
C LYS A 394 -11.43 13.29 -0.71
N GLN A 395 -11.34 14.13 -1.74
CA GLN A 395 -10.94 13.68 -3.09
C GLN A 395 -9.48 13.27 -3.13
N VAL A 396 -8.62 13.99 -2.40
CA VAL A 396 -7.20 13.65 -2.24
C VAL A 396 -7.06 12.31 -1.49
N ARG A 397 -7.74 12.16 -0.34
CA ARG A 397 -7.78 10.91 0.43
C ARG A 397 -8.25 9.73 -0.40
N ASP A 398 -9.42 9.85 -1.02
CA ASP A 398 -10.00 8.79 -1.85
C ASP A 398 -9.04 8.41 -3.00
N ARG A 399 -8.33 9.38 -3.58
CA ARG A 399 -7.35 9.13 -4.64
C ARG A 399 -6.14 8.36 -4.11
N ILE A 400 -5.54 8.75 -2.99
CA ILE A 400 -4.41 8.07 -2.36
C ILE A 400 -4.79 6.62 -2.04
N VAL A 401 -5.92 6.42 -1.39
CA VAL A 401 -6.40 5.08 -1.01
C VAL A 401 -6.69 4.21 -2.24
N THR A 402 -7.37 4.76 -3.25
CA THR A 402 -7.75 3.96 -4.43
C THR A 402 -6.59 3.64 -5.36
N THR A 403 -5.56 4.49 -5.43
CA THR A 403 -4.37 4.24 -6.25
C THR A 403 -3.28 3.48 -5.51
N GLY A 404 -3.30 3.45 -4.19
CA GLY A 404 -2.41 2.61 -3.40
C GLY A 404 -2.45 1.15 -3.85
N ILE A 405 -1.29 0.49 -3.81
CA ILE A 405 -1.16 -0.91 -4.22
C ILE A 405 -1.96 -1.78 -3.25
N ALA A 406 -3.00 -2.41 -3.76
CA ALA A 406 -3.83 -3.32 -2.98
C ALA A 406 -3.07 -4.60 -2.63
N GLY A 407 -3.14 -5.02 -1.36
CA GLY A 407 -2.56 -6.25 -0.86
C GLY A 407 -1.04 -6.32 -1.00
N ALA A 408 -0.38 -5.18 -0.98
CA ALA A 408 1.06 -5.12 -0.99
C ALA A 408 1.64 -5.34 0.41
N VAL A 409 0.89 -4.98 1.44
CA VAL A 409 1.38 -5.00 2.81
C VAL A 409 1.28 -6.41 3.40
N TYR A 410 2.41 -6.91 3.87
CA TYR A 410 2.44 -8.16 4.58
C TYR A 410 2.04 -7.93 6.05
N ASP A 411 1.06 -8.66 6.55
CA ASP A 411 0.45 -8.52 7.88
C ASP A 411 -0.22 -7.16 8.16
N PRO A 412 -1.23 -6.73 7.40
CA PRO A 412 -1.91 -5.45 7.63
C PRO A 412 -2.80 -5.45 8.90
N LYS A 413 -2.94 -6.57 9.62
CA LYS A 413 -3.64 -6.73 10.91
C LYS A 413 -5.05 -6.09 10.94
N GLY A 414 -5.88 -6.37 9.92
CA GLY A 414 -7.24 -5.82 9.82
C GLY A 414 -7.33 -4.37 9.34
N SER A 415 -6.21 -3.77 8.95
CA SER A 415 -6.19 -2.48 8.27
C SER A 415 -6.57 -2.63 6.80
N MET A 416 -6.90 -1.52 6.16
CA MET A 416 -7.01 -1.47 4.71
C MET A 416 -5.63 -1.74 4.09
N ASP A 417 -5.49 -2.88 3.39
CA ASP A 417 -4.23 -3.28 2.75
C ASP A 417 -3.99 -2.43 1.49
N ARG A 418 -3.43 -1.27 1.70
CA ARG A 418 -3.04 -0.30 0.67
C ARG A 418 -1.67 0.25 0.98
N LEU A 419 -0.74 0.15 0.03
CA LEU A 419 0.58 0.78 0.13
C LEU A 419 0.63 2.00 -0.78
N LEU A 420 1.07 3.13 -0.26
CA LEU A 420 1.16 4.40 -0.97
C LEU A 420 1.93 4.26 -2.29
N THR A 421 1.43 4.93 -3.33
CA THR A 421 2.15 5.13 -4.59
C THR A 421 2.04 6.55 -5.08
N VAL A 422 3.06 6.99 -5.81
CA VAL A 422 3.16 8.28 -6.48
C VAL A 422 3.19 8.07 -8.00
N GLY A 423 2.44 8.89 -8.73
CA GLY A 423 2.38 8.80 -10.19
C GLY A 423 1.52 7.65 -10.71
N SER A 424 1.78 7.25 -11.96
CA SER A 424 1.04 6.17 -12.63
C SER A 424 1.76 4.84 -12.44
N VAL A 425 1.66 4.27 -11.25
CA VAL A 425 2.15 2.91 -11.02
C VAL A 425 1.15 1.95 -11.67
N THR A 426 1.59 1.27 -12.74
CA THR A 426 0.85 0.13 -13.23
C THR A 426 0.90 -0.92 -12.14
N GLN A 427 -0.23 -1.14 -11.45
CA GLN A 427 -0.28 -2.12 -10.38
C GLN A 427 0.29 -3.44 -10.92
N ALA A 428 1.41 -3.88 -10.38
CA ALA A 428 1.84 -5.23 -10.61
C ALA A 428 0.66 -6.11 -10.19
N ARG A 429 0.35 -7.09 -11.00
CA ARG A 429 -0.72 -8.03 -10.71
C ARG A 429 -0.30 -8.85 -9.50
N ASN A 430 -0.47 -8.28 -8.31
CA ASN A 430 -0.23 -9.01 -7.08
C ASN A 430 -1.28 -10.11 -7.02
N SER A 431 -0.80 -11.32 -6.93
CA SER A 431 -1.64 -12.50 -6.89
C SER A 431 -1.92 -12.83 -5.44
N TYR A 432 -3.16 -12.68 -5.03
CA TYR A 432 -3.61 -12.95 -3.66
C TYR A 432 -4.22 -14.33 -3.54
N GLY A 433 -4.05 -14.92 -2.38
CA GLY A 433 -4.93 -15.98 -1.92
C GLY A 433 -6.24 -15.40 -1.43
N LEU A 434 -7.34 -15.86 -1.93
CA LEU A 434 -8.66 -15.58 -1.37
C LEU A 434 -8.96 -16.65 -0.32
N LYS A 435 -8.90 -16.29 0.97
CA LYS A 435 -9.09 -17.23 2.10
C LYS A 435 -10.47 -17.04 2.70
N ALA A 436 -11.26 -18.07 2.75
CA ALA A 436 -12.61 -18.03 3.29
C ALA A 436 -12.59 -18.02 4.84
N SER A 437 -13.26 -17.05 5.45
CA SER A 437 -13.37 -16.97 6.92
C SER A 437 -14.15 -18.13 7.51
N SER A 438 -15.03 -18.76 6.72
CA SER A 438 -15.89 -19.87 7.15
C SER A 438 -15.13 -21.13 7.58
N ASN A 439 -13.94 -21.38 7.05
CA ASN A 439 -13.12 -22.57 7.36
C ASN A 439 -11.60 -22.33 7.32
N GLY A 440 -11.16 -21.09 7.15
CA GLY A 440 -9.73 -20.75 7.11
C GLY A 440 -8.95 -21.31 5.91
N LYS A 441 -9.64 -21.80 4.85
CA LYS A 441 -9.00 -22.38 3.67
C LYS A 441 -9.07 -21.45 2.46
N PHE A 442 -8.07 -21.59 1.59
CA PHE A 442 -7.99 -20.81 0.35
C PHE A 442 -8.96 -21.33 -0.72
N VAL A 443 -9.53 -20.40 -1.47
CA VAL A 443 -10.33 -20.68 -2.65
C VAL A 443 -9.44 -21.21 -3.76
N THR A 444 -9.80 -22.37 -4.34
CA THR A 444 -9.03 -23.07 -5.37
C THR A 444 -9.73 -22.97 -6.72
N ALA A 445 -8.99 -22.54 -7.76
CA ALA A 445 -9.39 -22.64 -9.17
C ALA A 445 -8.56 -23.75 -9.85
N ALA A 446 -9.05 -24.98 -9.81
CA ALA A 446 -8.29 -26.14 -10.28
C ALA A 446 -8.20 -26.22 -11.81
N SER A 447 -9.23 -25.78 -12.55
CA SER A 447 -9.25 -25.74 -14.02
C SER A 447 -10.32 -24.76 -14.54
N THR A 448 -10.34 -24.54 -15.86
CA THR A 448 -11.32 -23.69 -16.54
C THR A 448 -12.75 -24.28 -16.59
N LYS A 449 -12.89 -25.56 -16.28
CA LYS A 449 -14.18 -26.29 -16.28
C LYS A 449 -14.69 -26.61 -14.88
N LYS A 450 -13.81 -26.61 -13.86
CA LYS A 450 -14.19 -26.91 -12.46
C LYS A 450 -14.58 -25.67 -11.69
N ALA A 451 -15.61 -25.81 -10.88
CA ALA A 451 -16.06 -24.77 -9.96
C ALA A 451 -14.99 -24.41 -8.91
N LEU A 452 -15.00 -23.17 -8.45
CA LEU A 452 -14.18 -22.73 -7.33
C LEU A 452 -14.65 -23.37 -6.03
N VAL A 453 -13.72 -23.86 -5.21
CA VAL A 453 -13.97 -24.45 -3.87
C VAL A 453 -12.96 -23.91 -2.85
N ASN A 454 -13.39 -23.68 -1.61
CA ASN A 454 -12.53 -23.20 -0.52
C ASN A 454 -11.90 -24.39 0.25
N ASN A 455 -11.00 -25.12 -0.40
CA ASN A 455 -10.38 -26.35 0.12
C ASN A 455 -8.84 -26.32 0.21
N GLY A 456 -8.19 -25.25 -0.25
CA GLY A 456 -6.73 -25.14 -0.24
C GLY A 456 -6.18 -24.92 1.18
N SER A 457 -5.30 -25.79 1.64
CA SER A 457 -4.61 -25.68 2.94
C SER A 457 -3.39 -24.74 2.88
N SER A 458 -2.88 -24.47 1.69
CA SER A 458 -1.72 -23.60 1.44
C SER A 458 -1.91 -22.76 0.17
N LEU A 459 -1.13 -21.67 0.07
CA LEU A 459 -1.22 -20.73 -1.05
C LEU A 459 -0.34 -21.18 -2.23
N GLY A 460 -0.84 -22.12 -3.04
CA GLY A 460 -0.24 -22.52 -4.30
C GLY A 460 -0.76 -21.72 -5.50
N THR A 461 -0.34 -22.05 -6.72
CA THR A 461 -0.75 -21.36 -7.96
C THR A 461 -2.26 -21.41 -8.18
N ALA A 462 -2.92 -22.51 -7.84
CA ALA A 462 -4.37 -22.69 -7.98
C ALA A 462 -5.20 -21.88 -6.98
N GLN A 463 -4.59 -21.38 -5.91
CA GLN A 463 -5.20 -20.57 -4.88
C GLN A 463 -4.95 -19.06 -5.07
N ARG A 464 -4.19 -18.66 -6.11
CA ARG A 464 -3.80 -17.27 -6.36
C ARG A 464 -4.65 -16.63 -7.45
N TYR A 465 -5.04 -15.40 -7.20
CA TYR A 465 -5.85 -14.58 -8.11
C TYR A 465 -5.25 -13.18 -8.24
N ASP A 466 -5.10 -12.69 -9.48
CA ASP A 466 -4.84 -11.27 -9.72
C ASP A 466 -6.15 -10.50 -9.52
N VAL A 467 -6.13 -9.47 -8.71
CA VAL A 467 -7.24 -8.52 -8.59
C VAL A 467 -7.03 -7.43 -9.64
N VAL A 468 -7.92 -7.39 -10.62
CA VAL A 468 -7.83 -6.50 -11.79
C VAL A 468 -8.93 -5.45 -11.71
N ASN A 469 -8.57 -4.17 -11.90
CA ASN A 469 -9.57 -3.10 -11.98
C ASN A 469 -10.51 -3.34 -13.19
N ALA A 470 -11.81 -3.37 -12.94
CA ALA A 470 -12.83 -3.61 -13.95
C ALA A 470 -13.71 -2.38 -14.25
N GLY A 471 -13.27 -1.17 -13.79
CA GLY A 471 -13.96 0.12 -13.93
C GLY A 471 -15.06 0.32 -12.91
N SER A 472 -15.45 1.59 -12.66
CA SER A 472 -16.57 1.98 -11.76
C SER A 472 -16.46 1.41 -10.35
N GLY A 473 -15.24 1.36 -9.78
CA GLY A 473 -15.02 0.79 -8.44
C GLY A 473 -15.21 -0.74 -8.37
N LEU A 474 -15.33 -1.41 -9.53
CA LEU A 474 -15.46 -2.86 -9.63
C LEU A 474 -14.09 -3.52 -9.87
N VAL A 475 -13.97 -4.77 -9.46
CA VAL A 475 -12.80 -5.62 -9.69
C VAL A 475 -13.17 -6.89 -10.43
N ALA A 476 -12.18 -7.49 -11.10
CA ALA A 476 -12.26 -8.84 -11.64
C ALA A 476 -11.13 -9.70 -11.04
N LEU A 477 -11.40 -10.96 -10.78
CA LEU A 477 -10.44 -11.92 -10.25
C LEU A 477 -9.92 -12.80 -11.39
N ARG A 478 -8.62 -12.74 -11.70
CA ARG A 478 -7.98 -13.61 -12.70
C ARG A 478 -7.18 -14.70 -12.02
N SER A 479 -7.59 -15.94 -12.18
CA SER A 479 -6.88 -17.09 -11.61
C SER A 479 -5.49 -17.28 -12.23
N LYS A 480 -4.48 -17.48 -11.42
CA LYS A 480 -3.09 -17.73 -11.87
C LYS A 480 -2.92 -19.08 -12.53
N SER A 481 -3.61 -20.09 -12.04
CA SER A 481 -3.50 -21.45 -12.58
C SER A 481 -4.13 -21.59 -13.97
N THR A 482 -5.25 -20.91 -14.20
CA THR A 482 -6.01 -21.03 -15.46
C THR A 482 -5.76 -19.88 -16.42
N GLY A 483 -5.23 -18.74 -15.94
CA GLY A 483 -5.11 -17.50 -16.70
C GLY A 483 -6.45 -16.86 -17.06
N ARG A 484 -7.58 -17.32 -16.46
CA ARG A 484 -8.94 -16.91 -16.80
C ARG A 484 -9.57 -16.10 -15.68
N TYR A 485 -10.56 -15.28 -16.07
CA TYR A 485 -11.36 -14.51 -15.12
C TYR A 485 -12.44 -15.37 -14.49
N VAL A 486 -12.65 -15.17 -13.19
CA VAL A 486 -13.74 -15.78 -12.42
C VAL A 486 -15.05 -15.11 -12.81
N VAL A 487 -16.07 -15.91 -13.06
CA VAL A 487 -17.43 -15.42 -13.37
C VAL A 487 -18.44 -15.99 -12.39
N ALA A 488 -19.39 -15.14 -12.00
CA ALA A 488 -20.56 -15.47 -11.19
C ALA A 488 -21.81 -15.39 -12.08
N PRO A 489 -22.47 -16.53 -12.38
CA PRO A 489 -23.67 -16.53 -13.23
C PRO A 489 -24.81 -15.70 -12.65
N SER A 490 -25.62 -15.06 -13.53
CA SER A 490 -26.63 -14.07 -13.16
C SER A 490 -27.73 -14.58 -12.21
N LYS A 491 -28.11 -15.86 -12.32
CA LYS A 491 -29.16 -16.43 -11.45
C LYS A 491 -28.67 -16.83 -10.05
N GLY A 492 -27.35 -16.82 -9.78
CA GLY A 492 -26.77 -17.18 -8.46
C GLY A 492 -26.91 -18.64 -8.04
N THR A 493 -27.52 -19.48 -8.86
CA THR A 493 -27.71 -20.94 -8.60
C THR A 493 -26.50 -21.76 -9.06
N LYS A 494 -25.84 -21.33 -10.13
CA LYS A 494 -24.63 -21.98 -10.66
C LYS A 494 -23.37 -21.50 -9.93
N PRO A 495 -22.33 -22.35 -9.83
CA PRO A 495 -21.10 -22.00 -9.14
C PRO A 495 -20.24 -21.00 -9.90
N LEU A 496 -19.31 -20.35 -9.18
CA LEU A 496 -18.26 -19.54 -9.76
C LEU A 496 -17.23 -20.43 -10.45
N ILE A 497 -16.80 -20.04 -11.65
CA ILE A 497 -15.78 -20.74 -12.46
C ILE A 497 -14.79 -19.72 -13.04
N ALA A 498 -13.49 -20.05 -13.06
CA ALA A 498 -12.45 -19.24 -13.71
C ALA A 498 -12.33 -19.65 -15.20
N SER A 499 -13.23 -19.18 -16.06
CA SER A 499 -13.42 -19.67 -17.43
C SER A 499 -13.21 -18.64 -18.54
N HIS A 500 -13.39 -17.32 -18.29
CA HIS A 500 -13.42 -16.29 -19.34
C HIS A 500 -12.04 -15.71 -19.66
N LYS A 501 -11.75 -15.50 -20.95
CA LYS A 501 -10.50 -14.86 -21.41
C LYS A 501 -10.47 -13.35 -21.14
N THR A 502 -11.64 -12.70 -21.16
CA THR A 502 -11.83 -11.26 -20.97
C THR A 502 -12.74 -10.96 -19.79
N ILE A 503 -12.77 -9.70 -19.33
CA ILE A 503 -13.66 -9.27 -18.26
C ILE A 503 -15.04 -9.04 -18.85
N VAL A 504 -16.01 -9.84 -18.42
CA VAL A 504 -17.44 -9.70 -18.74
C VAL A 504 -18.21 -9.22 -17.52
N THR A 505 -19.46 -8.76 -17.66
CA THR A 505 -20.29 -8.28 -16.54
C THR A 505 -20.40 -9.33 -15.42
N ALA A 506 -20.55 -10.61 -15.77
CA ALA A 506 -20.58 -11.71 -14.80
C ALA A 506 -19.24 -11.94 -14.06
N GLY A 507 -18.15 -11.36 -14.54
CA GLY A 507 -16.81 -11.42 -13.91
C GLY A 507 -16.48 -10.17 -13.08
N LYS A 508 -17.41 -9.23 -12.91
CA LYS A 508 -17.19 -8.01 -12.13
C LYS A 508 -17.77 -8.13 -10.72
N PHE A 509 -17.02 -7.70 -9.74
CA PHE A 509 -17.39 -7.75 -8.32
C PHE A 509 -17.14 -6.40 -7.65
N THR A 510 -17.97 -6.05 -6.68
CA THR A 510 -17.65 -5.02 -5.68
C THR A 510 -16.97 -5.71 -4.49
N ILE A 511 -15.84 -5.18 -4.03
CA ILE A 511 -15.26 -5.56 -2.75
C ILE A 511 -15.94 -4.71 -1.67
N VAL A 512 -16.56 -5.37 -0.70
CA VAL A 512 -17.16 -4.71 0.47
C VAL A 512 -16.25 -5.00 1.66
N HIS A 513 -15.65 -3.95 2.22
CA HIS A 513 -14.76 -4.05 3.38
C HIS A 513 -15.58 -4.08 4.68
N HIS A 514 -15.16 -4.87 5.64
CA HIS A 514 -15.76 -4.99 6.96
C HIS A 514 -14.83 -4.48 8.05
N THR A 515 -15.40 -4.08 9.17
CA THR A 515 -14.65 -3.54 10.32
C THR A 515 -13.73 -4.54 11.02
N ASP A 516 -13.90 -5.83 10.74
CA ASP A 516 -13.04 -6.93 11.23
C ASP A 516 -11.88 -7.27 10.29
N GLY A 517 -11.62 -6.43 9.28
CA GLY A 517 -10.55 -6.63 8.28
C GLY A 517 -10.87 -7.66 7.20
N THR A 518 -12.06 -8.28 7.25
CA THR A 518 -12.51 -9.17 6.19
C THR A 518 -13.14 -8.39 5.04
N VAL A 519 -13.29 -9.05 3.90
CA VAL A 519 -13.99 -8.52 2.74
C VAL A 519 -15.09 -9.45 2.28
N SER A 520 -16.10 -8.90 1.62
CA SER A 520 -17.08 -9.69 0.87
C SER A 520 -17.04 -9.32 -0.60
N LEU A 521 -17.29 -10.29 -1.47
CA LEU A 521 -17.37 -10.10 -2.92
C LEU A 521 -18.84 -10.07 -3.33
N LYS A 522 -19.34 -8.90 -3.77
CA LYS A 522 -20.71 -8.74 -4.29
C LYS A 522 -20.68 -8.79 -5.82
N ALA A 523 -21.28 -9.80 -6.42
CA ALA A 523 -21.28 -9.99 -7.87
C ALA A 523 -22.15 -8.93 -8.57
N LYS A 524 -21.61 -8.23 -9.57
CA LYS A 524 -22.36 -7.22 -10.35
C LYS A 524 -23.52 -7.83 -11.13
N ALA A 525 -23.38 -9.09 -11.57
CA ALA A 525 -24.37 -9.78 -12.39
C ALA A 525 -25.73 -10.00 -11.72
N ASN A 526 -25.78 -10.13 -10.38
CA ASN A 526 -27.01 -10.43 -9.65
C ASN A 526 -27.14 -9.69 -8.31
N GLY A 527 -26.21 -8.83 -7.95
CA GLY A 527 -26.22 -8.08 -6.70
C GLY A 527 -26.06 -8.92 -5.43
N LYS A 528 -25.69 -10.21 -5.53
CA LYS A 528 -25.57 -11.12 -4.39
C LYS A 528 -24.11 -11.35 -3.98
N TYR A 529 -23.93 -11.70 -2.72
CA TYR A 529 -22.61 -12.00 -2.16
C TYR A 529 -22.17 -13.43 -2.46
N VAL A 530 -20.86 -13.57 -2.69
CA VAL A 530 -20.21 -14.87 -2.89
C VAL A 530 -20.17 -15.60 -1.54
N THR A 531 -20.63 -16.84 -1.54
CA THR A 531 -20.70 -17.72 -0.37
C THR A 531 -19.67 -18.85 -0.49
N ALA A 532 -18.89 -19.06 0.57
CA ALA A 532 -17.95 -20.19 0.72
C ALA A 532 -18.41 -21.09 1.88
N ALA A 533 -18.83 -22.31 1.58
CA ALA A 533 -19.37 -23.23 2.57
C ALA A 533 -18.34 -23.65 3.64
N LYS A 534 -18.77 -23.84 4.89
CA LYS A 534 -17.94 -24.27 6.03
C LYS A 534 -17.22 -25.61 5.76
N SER A 535 -17.86 -26.53 5.05
CA SER A 535 -17.26 -27.85 4.74
C SER A 535 -16.03 -27.79 3.82
N GLY A 536 -15.90 -26.72 3.01
CA GLY A 536 -14.87 -26.62 1.98
C GLY A 536 -14.99 -27.64 0.82
N LYS A 537 -16.08 -28.40 0.78
CA LYS A 537 -16.39 -29.38 -0.27
C LYS A 537 -17.34 -28.84 -1.32
N SER A 538 -18.15 -27.86 -0.96
CA SER A 538 -19.13 -27.25 -1.87
C SER A 538 -18.51 -26.10 -2.67
N SER A 539 -18.99 -25.92 -3.89
CA SER A 539 -18.57 -24.85 -4.78
C SER A 539 -19.06 -23.47 -4.32
N LEU A 540 -18.25 -22.42 -4.55
CA LEU A 540 -18.64 -21.04 -4.30
C LEU A 540 -19.78 -20.62 -5.23
N LYS A 541 -20.76 -19.89 -4.68
CA LYS A 541 -21.90 -19.32 -5.43
C LYS A 541 -22.15 -17.88 -5.00
N ALA A 542 -22.56 -17.00 -5.91
CA ALA A 542 -23.05 -15.67 -5.57
C ALA A 542 -24.55 -15.73 -5.28
N SER A 543 -24.94 -16.15 -4.07
CA SER A 543 -26.31 -16.56 -3.76
C SER A 543 -26.99 -15.82 -2.61
N LYS A 544 -26.24 -15.14 -1.73
CA LYS A 544 -26.79 -14.49 -0.52
C LYS A 544 -26.99 -12.99 -0.71
N THR A 545 -28.05 -12.46 -0.10
CA THR A 545 -28.36 -11.02 -0.11
C THR A 545 -27.77 -10.29 1.10
N SER A 546 -27.39 -11.01 2.15
CA SER A 546 -26.75 -10.51 3.37
C SER A 546 -25.40 -11.18 3.60
N VAL A 547 -24.56 -10.57 4.45
CA VAL A 547 -23.23 -11.04 4.78
C VAL A 547 -23.24 -11.74 6.14
N GLY A 548 -22.85 -13.02 6.17
CA GLY A 548 -22.53 -13.80 7.35
C GLY A 548 -21.08 -14.29 7.29
N SER A 549 -20.69 -15.21 8.15
CA SER A 549 -19.32 -15.76 8.17
C SER A 549 -18.94 -16.49 6.88
N THR A 550 -19.91 -17.02 6.14
CA THR A 550 -19.70 -17.73 4.87
C THR A 550 -19.50 -16.80 3.67
N GLU A 551 -19.79 -15.51 3.80
CA GLU A 551 -19.60 -14.48 2.77
C GLU A 551 -18.35 -13.64 3.02
N LYS A 552 -17.61 -13.89 4.11
CA LYS A 552 -16.38 -13.17 4.48
C LYS A 552 -15.12 -13.91 4.01
N PHE A 553 -14.17 -13.13 3.52
CA PHE A 553 -12.87 -13.59 3.02
C PHE A 553 -11.76 -12.65 3.49
N THR A 554 -10.51 -13.12 3.46
CA THR A 554 -9.31 -12.26 3.48
C THR A 554 -8.56 -12.41 2.16
N PHE A 555 -7.88 -11.35 1.74
CA PHE A 555 -6.88 -11.42 0.68
C PHE A 555 -5.51 -11.59 1.34
N ASP A 556 -4.95 -12.80 1.23
CA ASP A 556 -3.63 -13.11 1.78
C ASP A 556 -2.57 -12.92 0.69
N ALA A 557 -1.64 -11.98 0.90
CA ALA A 557 -0.46 -11.86 0.05
C ALA A 557 0.42 -13.12 0.16
N PRO A 558 1.06 -13.56 -0.93
CA PRO A 558 2.04 -14.63 -0.83
C PRO A 558 3.19 -14.16 0.06
N ALA A 559 3.62 -15.04 0.96
CA ALA A 559 4.76 -14.75 1.82
C ALA A 559 5.97 -14.30 0.99
N PRO A 560 6.60 -13.15 1.30
CA PRO A 560 7.67 -12.59 0.49
C PRO A 560 8.85 -13.56 0.44
N VAL A 561 9.47 -13.65 -0.72
CA VAL A 561 10.74 -14.35 -0.88
C VAL A 561 11.85 -13.34 -0.72
N VAL A 562 12.70 -13.54 0.27
CA VAL A 562 13.77 -12.62 0.62
C VAL A 562 15.14 -13.26 0.47
N THR A 563 16.16 -12.42 0.30
CA THR A 563 17.56 -12.78 0.51
C THR A 563 18.03 -12.13 1.80
N ILE A 564 18.91 -12.82 2.51
CA ILE A 564 19.54 -12.33 3.75
C ILE A 564 21.02 -12.14 3.46
N LYS A 565 21.54 -10.92 3.68
CA LYS A 565 22.95 -10.59 3.47
C LYS A 565 23.56 -10.12 4.78
N ALA A 566 24.58 -10.81 5.28
CA ALA A 566 25.29 -10.40 6.48
C ALA A 566 26.14 -9.15 6.21
N LYS A 567 26.00 -8.11 7.05
CA LYS A 567 26.75 -6.87 6.92
C LYS A 567 28.25 -7.09 7.13
N ALA A 568 28.63 -7.87 8.12
CA ALA A 568 30.02 -8.13 8.48
C ALA A 568 30.86 -8.76 7.35
N SER A 569 30.28 -9.66 6.55
CA SER A 569 30.98 -10.36 5.45
C SER A 569 30.61 -9.82 4.07
N ASN A 570 29.59 -9.00 3.97
CA ASN A 570 28.98 -8.56 2.71
C ASN A 570 28.56 -9.73 1.78
N ARG A 571 28.18 -10.88 2.37
CA ARG A 571 27.81 -12.12 1.68
C ARG A 571 26.38 -12.53 1.98
N TYR A 572 25.76 -13.20 1.00
CA TYR A 572 24.42 -13.78 1.19
C TYR A 572 24.49 -15.06 2.02
N VAL A 573 23.51 -15.23 2.91
CA VAL A 573 23.33 -16.41 3.73
C VAL A 573 22.84 -17.56 2.85
N VAL A 574 23.51 -18.69 2.92
CA VAL A 574 23.23 -19.90 2.13
C VAL A 574 22.58 -20.95 3.01
N ALA A 575 21.47 -21.52 2.54
CA ALA A 575 20.78 -22.66 3.17
C ALA A 575 20.88 -23.93 2.32
N GLY A 576 20.93 -25.07 2.97
CA GLY A 576 20.95 -26.40 2.37
C GLY A 576 20.77 -27.47 3.44
N SER A 577 21.47 -28.60 3.30
CA SER A 577 21.53 -29.67 4.30
C SER A 577 22.52 -29.40 5.44
N LYS A 578 23.37 -28.38 5.28
CA LYS A 578 24.37 -27.93 6.27
C LYS A 578 23.88 -26.70 7.04
N PRO A 579 24.51 -26.35 8.17
CA PRO A 579 24.24 -25.09 8.85
C PRO A 579 24.33 -23.86 7.95
N LEU A 580 23.54 -22.83 8.28
CA LEU A 580 23.53 -21.58 7.51
C LEU A 580 24.87 -20.87 7.64
N ILE A 581 25.36 -20.34 6.53
CA ILE A 581 26.63 -19.60 6.47
C ILE A 581 26.52 -18.48 5.43
N ALA A 582 27.11 -17.31 5.70
CA ALA A 582 27.09 -16.15 4.80
C ALA A 582 28.29 -16.17 3.84
N THR A 583 28.24 -17.00 2.80
CA THR A 583 29.36 -17.23 1.86
C THR A 583 29.13 -16.78 0.43
N SER A 584 27.89 -16.71 -0.04
CA SER A 584 27.62 -16.45 -1.46
C SER A 584 27.81 -14.97 -1.84
N LYS A 585 28.48 -14.71 -2.94
CA LYS A 585 28.60 -13.39 -3.56
C LYS A 585 27.37 -13.00 -4.39
N SER A 586 26.56 -13.97 -4.80
CA SER A 586 25.43 -13.79 -5.70
C SER A 586 24.13 -14.39 -5.15
N VAL A 587 23.00 -13.93 -5.68
CA VAL A 587 21.67 -14.48 -5.36
C VAL A 587 21.44 -15.75 -6.15
N THR A 588 21.19 -16.86 -5.43
CA THR A 588 20.89 -18.18 -5.99
C THR A 588 19.64 -18.75 -5.33
N LYS A 589 19.17 -19.93 -5.72
CA LYS A 589 18.05 -20.61 -5.03
C LYS A 589 18.38 -20.88 -3.56
N SER A 590 19.64 -21.22 -3.26
CA SER A 590 20.10 -21.51 -1.89
C SER A 590 20.24 -20.28 -0.99
N THR A 591 20.20 -19.08 -1.55
CA THR A 591 20.22 -17.83 -0.76
C THR A 591 18.82 -17.20 -0.58
N LYS A 592 17.77 -17.90 -1.04
CA LYS A 592 16.38 -17.41 -0.99
C LYS A 592 15.60 -18.10 0.10
N TYR A 593 14.87 -17.28 0.87
CA TYR A 593 14.01 -17.71 1.98
C TYR A 593 12.61 -17.14 1.78
N GLN A 594 11.59 -17.93 2.03
CA GLN A 594 10.24 -17.47 2.18
C GLN A 594 10.01 -17.04 3.63
N MET A 595 9.62 -15.79 3.85
CA MET A 595 9.18 -15.32 5.17
C MET A 595 7.73 -15.69 5.37
N VAL A 596 7.43 -16.51 6.36
CA VAL A 596 6.08 -16.93 6.68
C VAL A 596 5.66 -16.27 7.98
N ASN A 597 4.66 -15.39 7.92
CA ASN A 597 4.16 -14.68 9.09
C ASN A 597 3.59 -15.64 10.14
N ARG A 598 3.95 -15.41 11.39
CA ARG A 598 3.39 -16.08 12.57
C ARG A 598 2.37 -15.19 13.29
N GLY A 599 2.40 -13.89 13.05
CA GLY A 599 1.67 -12.84 13.78
C GLY A 599 2.57 -12.13 14.81
N ASP A 600 2.11 -10.96 15.26
CA ASP A 600 2.77 -10.15 16.32
C ASP A 600 4.24 -9.80 16.05
N GLY A 601 4.57 -9.51 14.77
CA GLY A 601 5.94 -9.19 14.36
C GLY A 601 6.87 -10.40 14.26
N LEU A 602 6.35 -11.60 14.51
CA LEU A 602 7.10 -12.85 14.46
C LEU A 602 6.95 -13.53 13.10
N PHE A 603 8.00 -14.20 12.65
CA PHE A 603 7.99 -14.94 11.38
C PHE A 603 8.83 -16.22 11.41
N TYR A 604 8.59 -17.07 10.41
CA TYR A 604 9.42 -18.23 10.11
C TYR A 604 10.19 -17.98 8.83
N LEU A 605 11.42 -18.47 8.76
CA LEU A 605 12.22 -18.49 7.54
C LEU A 605 12.19 -19.89 6.93
N LYS A 606 11.67 -20.01 5.72
CA LYS A 606 11.64 -21.29 4.97
C LYS A 606 12.60 -21.22 3.80
N ALA A 607 13.66 -22.01 3.84
CA ALA A 607 14.66 -22.05 2.78
C ALA A 607 14.09 -22.65 1.49
N LEU A 608 14.25 -21.96 0.35
CA LEU A 608 13.77 -22.46 -0.94
C LEU A 608 14.64 -23.60 -1.51
N ALA A 609 15.87 -23.72 -1.04
CA ALA A 609 16.80 -24.78 -1.48
C ALA A 609 16.25 -26.18 -1.21
N ASN A 610 15.72 -26.39 0.00
CA ASN A 610 15.30 -27.72 0.50
C ASN A 610 13.86 -27.74 1.02
N ASN A 611 13.13 -26.60 0.92
CA ASN A 611 11.75 -26.46 1.39
C ASN A 611 11.57 -26.74 2.90
N ARG A 612 12.59 -26.41 3.72
CA ARG A 612 12.61 -26.62 5.17
C ARG A 612 12.65 -25.29 5.92
N TYR A 613 12.11 -25.28 7.13
CA TYR A 613 12.18 -24.13 8.02
C TYR A 613 13.54 -24.09 8.73
N VAL A 614 14.04 -22.87 8.90
CA VAL A 614 15.27 -22.59 9.68
C VAL A 614 14.95 -22.76 11.16
N ILE A 615 15.86 -23.38 11.90
CA ILE A 615 15.78 -23.59 13.33
C ILE A 615 16.90 -22.77 14.01
N ALA A 616 16.56 -22.00 15.04
CA ALA A 616 17.47 -21.44 16.02
C ALA A 616 17.36 -22.32 17.28
N ALA A 617 18.13 -23.40 17.35
CA ALA A 617 18.02 -24.36 18.44
C ALA A 617 19.03 -24.09 19.57
N SER A 618 18.61 -24.38 20.80
CA SER A 618 19.49 -24.61 21.95
C SER A 618 20.25 -23.39 22.46
N LYS A 619 19.55 -22.26 22.71
CA LYS A 619 20.14 -21.09 23.45
C LYS A 619 21.54 -20.72 22.96
N GLY A 620 21.77 -20.62 21.68
CA GLY A 620 23.04 -20.19 21.09
C GLY A 620 24.16 -21.21 21.04
N THR A 621 23.93 -22.45 21.47
CA THR A 621 24.96 -23.49 21.47
C THR A 621 25.11 -24.23 20.14
N LYS A 622 24.08 -24.14 19.26
CA LYS A 622 24.09 -24.80 17.93
C LYS A 622 23.84 -23.82 16.81
N PRO A 623 24.46 -24.03 15.64
CA PRO A 623 24.23 -23.15 14.48
C PRO A 623 22.82 -23.29 13.92
N LEU A 624 22.34 -22.22 13.26
CA LEU A 624 21.09 -22.21 12.53
C LEU A 624 21.14 -23.22 11.37
N ILE A 625 20.09 -24.00 11.19
CA ILE A 625 19.98 -24.99 10.13
C ILE A 625 18.57 -25.05 9.55
N ALA A 626 18.44 -25.15 8.22
CA ALA A 626 17.16 -25.30 7.53
C ALA A 626 16.80 -26.78 7.36
N ASN A 627 16.29 -27.43 8.40
CA ASN A 627 15.98 -28.87 8.38
C ASN A 627 14.59 -29.24 8.92
N SER A 628 13.81 -28.32 9.48
CA SER A 628 12.47 -28.62 10.01
C SER A 628 11.40 -28.72 8.92
N LYS A 629 10.52 -29.72 9.04
CA LYS A 629 9.31 -29.87 8.22
C LYS A 629 8.12 -29.07 8.76
N SER A 630 8.14 -28.76 10.05
CA SER A 630 7.05 -28.07 10.78
C SER A 630 7.53 -26.74 11.36
N THR A 631 6.59 -25.92 11.82
CA THR A 631 6.82 -24.66 12.52
C THR A 631 6.62 -24.83 14.02
N GLY A 632 7.29 -24.02 14.82
CA GLY A 632 7.20 -24.01 16.29
C GLY A 632 8.06 -22.91 16.87
N SER A 633 8.28 -22.92 18.18
CA SER A 633 9.06 -21.87 18.86
C SER A 633 10.48 -21.75 18.32
N TYR A 634 11.19 -22.88 18.17
CA TYR A 634 12.59 -22.89 17.68
C TYR A 634 12.78 -22.39 16.23
N GLN A 635 11.71 -22.24 15.44
CA GLN A 635 11.72 -21.73 14.08
C GLN A 635 11.31 -20.26 14.01
N THR A 636 10.99 -19.65 15.14
CA THR A 636 10.50 -18.28 15.22
C THR A 636 11.66 -17.29 15.25
N PHE A 637 11.52 -16.25 14.42
CA PHE A 637 12.43 -15.12 14.32
C PHE A 637 11.64 -13.82 14.43
N TYR A 638 12.33 -12.73 14.77
CA TYR A 638 11.79 -11.37 14.79
C TYR A 638 12.89 -10.35 14.47
N PHE A 639 12.50 -9.18 14.04
CA PHE A 639 13.41 -8.07 13.89
C PHE A 639 13.51 -7.35 15.23
N LEU A 640 14.75 -7.19 15.72
CA LEU A 640 15.02 -6.53 17.00
C LEU A 640 14.98 -5.02 16.84
N ASP A 641 15.72 -4.51 15.85
CA ASP A 641 15.84 -3.09 15.60
C ASP A 641 16.26 -2.84 14.13
N TYR A 642 16.04 -1.60 13.67
CA TYR A 642 16.35 -1.15 12.34
C TYR A 642 17.39 -0.04 12.38
N ASN A 643 18.51 -0.27 11.68
CA ASN A 643 19.59 0.71 11.64
C ASN A 643 19.39 1.73 10.52
N ALA A 644 19.94 2.93 10.68
CA ALA A 644 19.88 4.01 9.69
C ALA A 644 20.39 3.62 8.28
N ASP A 645 21.32 2.66 8.20
CA ASP A 645 21.84 2.14 6.93
C ASP A 645 20.93 1.09 6.28
N GLY A 646 19.77 0.83 6.86
CA GLY A 646 18.80 -0.17 6.42
C GLY A 646 19.18 -1.61 6.74
N SER A 647 20.20 -1.84 7.56
CA SER A 647 20.44 -3.14 8.18
C SER A 647 19.54 -3.33 9.39
N ILE A 648 19.28 -4.59 9.74
CA ILE A 648 18.44 -4.96 10.87
C ILE A 648 19.13 -6.01 11.73
N TYR A 649 18.80 -6.03 13.01
CA TYR A 649 19.16 -7.11 13.89
C TYR A 649 18.10 -8.21 13.84
N LEU A 650 18.53 -9.45 13.71
CA LEU A 650 17.66 -10.63 13.67
C LEU A 650 17.71 -11.35 14.99
N GLY A 651 16.58 -11.43 15.69
CA GLY A 651 16.42 -12.19 16.93
C GLY A 651 15.88 -13.59 16.68
N GLY A 652 16.36 -14.57 17.45
CA GLY A 652 15.78 -15.89 17.54
C GLY A 652 14.77 -15.99 18.71
N TRP A 653 13.98 -17.06 18.75
CA TRP A 653 12.99 -17.32 19.80
C TRP A 653 13.59 -17.38 21.22
N ASP A 654 14.89 -17.59 21.32
CA ASP A 654 15.68 -17.68 22.56
C ASP A 654 16.10 -16.31 23.10
N GLU A 655 15.56 -15.22 22.53
CA GLU A 655 15.83 -13.83 22.89
C GLU A 655 17.31 -13.43 22.68
N GLN A 656 17.99 -14.11 21.78
CA GLN A 656 19.35 -13.80 21.39
C GLN A 656 19.44 -13.31 19.94
N ALA A 657 20.39 -12.40 19.67
CA ALA A 657 20.64 -11.94 18.31
C ALA A 657 21.43 -12.99 17.52
N VAL A 658 21.07 -13.12 16.24
CA VAL A 658 21.79 -13.98 15.29
C VAL A 658 23.09 -13.31 14.87
N THR A 659 24.19 -14.04 14.95
CA THR A 659 25.54 -13.58 14.61
C THR A 659 26.08 -14.26 13.35
N ALA A 660 26.73 -13.48 12.47
CA ALA A 660 27.48 -13.97 11.32
C ALA A 660 28.95 -13.57 11.40
N GLY A 661 29.87 -14.49 11.11
CA GLY A 661 31.31 -14.21 11.14
C GLY A 661 31.78 -13.21 10.08
N LYS A 662 32.74 -12.34 10.42
CA LYS A 662 33.29 -11.28 9.54
C LYS A 662 33.85 -11.81 8.22
N ALA A 663 34.52 -12.95 8.23
CA ALA A 663 35.12 -13.55 7.03
C ALA A 663 34.14 -14.36 6.16
N GLY A 664 32.88 -14.51 6.56
CA GLY A 664 31.90 -15.34 5.88
C GLY A 664 32.17 -16.85 5.95
N ASN A 665 33.05 -17.29 6.82
CA ASN A 665 33.45 -18.71 6.98
C ASN A 665 32.90 -19.36 8.25
N LYS A 666 32.22 -18.60 9.10
CA LYS A 666 31.57 -19.12 10.32
C LYS A 666 30.08 -19.31 10.09
N GLN A 667 29.54 -20.34 10.74
CA GLN A 667 28.10 -20.64 10.75
C GLN A 667 27.32 -19.55 11.50
N LEU A 668 26.09 -19.30 11.11
CA LEU A 668 25.20 -18.39 11.83
C LEU A 668 24.73 -19.06 13.13
N ILE A 669 24.81 -18.33 14.21
CA ILE A 669 24.41 -18.79 15.56
C ILE A 669 23.55 -17.70 16.20
N SER A 670 22.48 -18.07 16.90
CA SER A 670 21.69 -17.17 17.75
C SER A 670 22.30 -17.21 19.15
N SER A 671 23.35 -16.41 19.40
CA SER A 671 24.19 -16.55 20.60
C SER A 671 24.57 -15.24 21.28
N LYS A 672 24.26 -14.10 20.68
CA LYS A 672 24.61 -12.80 21.27
C LYS A 672 23.48 -12.33 22.18
N ASN A 673 23.79 -12.15 23.47
CA ASN A 673 22.86 -11.56 24.42
C ASN A 673 22.49 -10.13 23.99
N ILE A 674 21.23 -9.77 24.18
CA ILE A 674 20.68 -8.46 23.89
C ILE A 674 20.72 -7.66 25.20
N ASP A 675 21.38 -6.51 25.15
CA ASP A 675 21.39 -5.55 26.26
C ASP A 675 20.28 -4.51 26.03
N TRP A 676 19.14 -4.75 26.64
CA TRP A 676 17.97 -3.89 26.54
C TRP A 676 18.10 -2.51 27.21
N SER A 677 19.21 -2.29 27.95
CA SER A 677 19.51 -1.01 28.60
C SER A 677 20.24 -0.03 27.67
N ARG A 678 20.71 -0.49 26.51
CA ARG A 678 21.50 0.30 25.56
C ARG A 678 20.74 0.58 24.29
N GLU A 679 20.94 1.77 23.72
CA GLU A 679 20.37 2.17 22.42
C GLU A 679 20.78 1.23 21.27
N ASP A 680 22.04 0.75 21.25
CA ASP A 680 22.56 -0.17 20.24
C ASP A 680 22.35 -1.65 20.59
N LEU A 681 21.58 -1.94 21.64
CA LEU A 681 21.32 -3.29 22.17
C LEU A 681 22.59 -4.09 22.50
N GLY A 682 23.74 -3.44 22.62
CA GLY A 682 25.06 -4.08 22.82
C GLY A 682 25.51 -4.92 21.61
N LEU A 683 24.93 -4.66 20.42
CA LEU A 683 25.14 -5.44 19.20
C LEU A 683 26.08 -4.71 18.23
N GLY A 684 26.79 -5.46 17.41
CA GLY A 684 27.76 -4.94 16.44
C GLY A 684 27.44 -5.32 15.00
N ASN A 685 28.43 -5.13 14.11
CA ASN A 685 28.27 -5.47 12.68
C ASN A 685 28.12 -6.98 12.42
N GLY A 686 28.51 -7.84 13.36
CA GLY A 686 28.33 -9.30 13.27
C GLY A 686 26.86 -9.72 13.29
N GLU A 687 26.01 -8.94 13.96
CA GLU A 687 24.60 -9.19 14.19
C GLU A 687 23.71 -8.48 13.17
N LYS A 688 24.26 -7.63 12.29
CA LYS A 688 23.52 -6.84 11.30
C LYS A 688 23.34 -7.58 9.98
N PHE A 689 22.11 -7.56 9.47
CA PHE A 689 21.73 -8.19 8.21
C PHE A 689 20.93 -7.24 7.32
N PHE A 690 21.06 -7.39 6.00
CA PHE A 690 20.18 -6.75 5.03
C PHE A 690 19.19 -7.79 4.50
N PHE A 691 17.91 -7.46 4.56
CA PHE A 691 16.85 -8.22 3.92
C PHE A 691 16.41 -7.49 2.65
N ALA A 692 16.25 -8.21 1.56
CA ALA A 692 15.77 -7.67 0.30
C ALA A 692 14.86 -8.68 -0.40
N VAL A 693 13.81 -8.20 -1.08
CA VAL A 693 12.96 -9.05 -1.91
C VAL A 693 13.78 -9.60 -3.07
N ALA A 694 13.70 -10.92 -3.28
CA ALA A 694 14.55 -11.70 -4.18
C ALA A 694 14.01 -11.80 -5.62
#